data_ecfd16e8fb0279a88dfa0f8b65a55a6d
#
_entry.id   ecfd16e8fb0279a88dfa0f8b65a55a6d
#
_cell.length_a   1.000
_cell.length_b   1.000
_cell.length_c   1.000
_cell.angle_alpha   90.00
_cell.angle_beta   90.00
_cell.angle_gamma   90.00
#
_symmetry.space_group_name_H-M   'P 1'
#
loop_
_entity.id
_entity.type
_entity.pdbx_description
1 polymer ?
#
loop_
_entity_poly.entity_id
_entity_poly.type
_entity_poly.pdbx_seq_one_letter_code
_entity_poly.pdbx_strand_id
1 'polypeptide(L)'
;MAKFELVSKYRPTGDQPAAIKQLTDGILNGEHEQTLLGVTGSGKTFTMANIIANVQKPTLILAHNKTLAAQLYSEFREFFPKNQVHYFASYFDYYQPEAYIASTDTYIEKDSAINDEIDRLRHAATEALLSRRDVIVVASVSCIYGIGSPEHYLEMSLPLVRKKEGWVISNKDFEGLPEVTTNEGWKLVISDTRPAGPSPRAAGANSRLARLRNVLNDTVSQPSFIRQLVAMQYHRNDLAFERGNFRVMGDTIDLFPANGEYAYRFEFGFDQLEDVKIVDPLTFEVREKPDRVHIFPNTHYATPEDSLESALEAIRKEYEERLKYFEKHEKYLEAQRLSQRTKYDLEMLKETGFVKGIENYSRHLEGRKAGEPPHTLIDFFPKDFLLIVDESHMTLPQVRGMYNGDHARKLALVDYGFRLPSALDNRPLTYGEFQKRINQAIYVSATPGEYELEVSPEPAEQVIRPTGLLDPEIEVRPSDGQIDNSMEEIDRRIAKGQRTLITTLTKRMAEDLTDHLKERGVKTAYIHSDIDTLERGDILRDLREGVYDVLVGINLLREGLDLPEVSLVAILDADKEGFLRSESALIQTIGRAARHVEGKVIMYADYITESMEKAISETNHRREIQKEYNAKNGITPQSITKEVGKGLRAIIPEKEKVDKLDIKRIPKDELPGLIKSLTGEMQLAAANLEFEKAAALRDEIQRIREFTEGKAKK
;
A
#
# COMPACT_ATOMS: atom_id res chain seq x y z
N MET A 1 -6.85 -10.37 25.58
CA MET A 1 -6.67 -9.73 24.26
C MET A 1 -5.84 -8.49 24.44
N ALA A 2 -4.88 -8.24 23.58
CA ALA A 2 -4.11 -6.99 23.59
C ALA A 2 -5.06 -5.81 23.31
N LYS A 3 -4.87 -4.70 24.05
CA LYS A 3 -5.65 -3.47 23.87
C LYS A 3 -4.83 -2.44 23.14
N PHE A 4 -5.48 -1.53 22.42
CA PHE A 4 -4.82 -0.36 21.87
C PHE A 4 -4.40 0.57 22.99
N GLU A 5 -3.11 0.88 23.05
CA GLU A 5 -2.53 1.81 24.03
C GLU A 5 -1.97 3.03 23.28
N LEU A 6 -2.69 4.15 23.36
CA LEU A 6 -2.26 5.41 22.75
C LEU A 6 -1.12 6.02 23.60
N VAL A 7 0.03 6.23 22.94
CA VAL A 7 1.19 6.91 23.53
C VAL A 7 1.36 8.25 22.85
N SER A 8 1.19 9.35 23.59
CA SER A 8 1.36 10.70 23.04
C SER A 8 1.82 11.69 24.11
N LYS A 9 2.63 12.65 23.68
CA LYS A 9 3.00 13.82 24.49
C LYS A 9 1.91 14.91 24.47
N TYR A 10 0.95 14.79 23.55
CA TYR A 10 -0.12 15.75 23.35
C TYR A 10 -1.39 15.31 24.09
N ARG A 11 -2.23 16.29 24.44
CA ARG A 11 -3.59 16.07 24.93
C ARG A 11 -4.59 16.70 23.97
N PRO A 12 -5.79 16.15 23.84
CA PRO A 12 -6.83 16.76 23.01
C PRO A 12 -7.15 18.18 23.46
N THR A 13 -7.16 19.13 22.52
CA THR A 13 -7.41 20.56 22.76
C THR A 13 -8.31 21.14 21.66
N GLY A 14 -8.81 22.35 21.86
CA GLY A 14 -9.74 22.98 20.89
C GLY A 14 -11.03 22.19 20.76
N ASP A 15 -11.39 21.87 19.54
CA ASP A 15 -12.58 21.08 19.20
C ASP A 15 -12.37 19.57 19.33
N GLN A 16 -11.10 19.12 19.44
CA GLN A 16 -10.77 17.69 19.46
C GLN A 16 -11.54 16.91 20.55
N PRO A 17 -11.66 17.36 21.83
CA PRO A 17 -12.39 16.62 22.84
C PRO A 17 -13.85 16.38 22.47
N ALA A 18 -14.53 17.39 21.88
CA ALA A 18 -15.93 17.29 21.45
C ALA A 18 -16.05 16.32 20.28
N ALA A 19 -15.24 16.46 19.24
CA ALA A 19 -15.22 15.60 18.07
C ALA A 19 -14.89 14.14 18.43
N ILE A 20 -13.89 13.90 19.28
CA ILE A 20 -13.55 12.55 19.77
C ILE A 20 -14.73 11.93 20.50
N LYS A 21 -15.39 12.69 21.38
CA LYS A 21 -16.54 12.19 22.13
C LYS A 21 -17.70 11.86 21.20
N GLN A 22 -18.10 12.79 20.33
CA GLN A 22 -19.20 12.60 19.38
C GLN A 22 -19.01 11.35 18.52
N LEU A 23 -17.86 11.22 17.87
CA LEU A 23 -17.57 10.10 16.97
C LEU A 23 -17.39 8.78 17.74
N THR A 24 -16.81 8.79 18.94
CA THR A 24 -16.74 7.60 19.80
C THR A 24 -18.11 7.13 20.24
N ASP A 25 -18.95 8.05 20.72
CA ASP A 25 -20.30 7.75 21.21
C ASP A 25 -21.15 7.20 20.03
N GLY A 26 -21.06 7.79 18.83
CA GLY A 26 -21.74 7.30 17.65
C GLY A 26 -21.35 5.86 17.28
N ILE A 27 -20.04 5.52 17.28
CA ILE A 27 -19.59 4.14 17.03
C ILE A 27 -20.14 3.18 18.09
N LEU A 28 -20.08 3.56 19.38
CA LEU A 28 -20.56 2.72 20.47
C LEU A 28 -22.08 2.55 20.46
N ASN A 29 -22.81 3.55 19.96
CA ASN A 29 -24.27 3.50 19.75
C ASN A 29 -24.70 2.75 18.48
N GLY A 30 -23.73 2.34 17.64
CA GLY A 30 -23.99 1.55 16.45
C GLY A 30 -24.28 2.37 15.19
N GLU A 31 -23.92 3.66 15.17
CA GLU A 31 -24.01 4.46 13.94
C GLU A 31 -23.09 3.88 12.87
N HIS A 32 -23.60 3.79 11.64
CA HIS A 32 -22.89 3.14 10.54
C HIS A 32 -21.87 4.06 9.89
N GLU A 33 -22.19 5.32 9.69
CA GLU A 33 -21.38 6.28 8.94
C GLU A 33 -21.40 7.64 9.66
N GLN A 34 -20.23 8.21 9.87
CA GLN A 34 -20.04 9.50 10.51
C GLN A 34 -18.99 10.31 9.76
N THR A 35 -19.03 11.64 9.89
CA THR A 35 -18.08 12.52 9.21
C THR A 35 -17.36 13.41 10.22
N LEU A 36 -16.03 13.47 10.08
CA LEU A 36 -15.16 14.45 10.73
C LEU A 36 -14.79 15.55 9.73
N LEU A 37 -15.41 16.72 9.85
CA LEU A 37 -15.02 17.92 9.14
C LEU A 37 -13.86 18.56 9.88
N GLY A 38 -12.63 18.30 9.43
CA GLY A 38 -11.43 18.79 10.11
C GLY A 38 -10.54 19.61 9.20
N VAL A 39 -10.30 20.87 9.54
CA VAL A 39 -9.41 21.73 8.74
C VAL A 39 -7.97 21.25 8.73
N THR A 40 -7.19 21.69 7.74
CA THR A 40 -5.77 21.37 7.66
C THR A 40 -5.03 21.91 8.92
N GLY A 41 -4.25 21.04 9.56
CA GLY A 41 -3.48 21.41 10.77
C GLY A 41 -4.27 21.38 12.09
N SER A 42 -5.54 20.98 12.10
CA SER A 42 -6.33 20.81 13.34
C SER A 42 -5.97 19.56 14.14
N GLY A 43 -5.14 18.65 13.60
CA GLY A 43 -4.72 17.43 14.27
C GLY A 43 -5.68 16.25 14.07
N LYS A 44 -6.29 16.10 12.89
CA LYS A 44 -7.20 15.01 12.53
C LYS A 44 -6.63 13.62 12.85
N THR A 45 -5.34 13.37 12.52
CA THR A 45 -4.66 12.09 12.79
C THR A 45 -4.67 11.75 14.29
N PHE A 46 -4.44 12.74 15.14
CA PHE A 46 -4.48 12.56 16.61
C PHE A 46 -5.91 12.28 17.10
N THR A 47 -6.91 12.94 16.52
CA THR A 47 -8.33 12.66 16.80
C THR A 47 -8.68 11.22 16.41
N MET A 48 -8.30 10.76 15.22
CA MET A 48 -8.49 9.36 14.79
C MET A 48 -7.83 8.38 15.77
N ALA A 49 -6.58 8.65 16.18
CA ALA A 49 -5.86 7.79 17.14
C ALA A 49 -6.59 7.68 18.49
N ASN A 50 -7.14 8.79 19.01
CA ASN A 50 -7.94 8.77 20.24
C ASN A 50 -9.23 7.96 20.08
N ILE A 51 -9.90 8.07 18.94
CA ILE A 51 -11.12 7.28 18.66
C ILE A 51 -10.77 5.79 18.64
N ILE A 52 -9.71 5.37 17.94
CA ILE A 52 -9.25 3.97 17.90
C ILE A 52 -8.96 3.45 19.31
N ALA A 53 -8.25 4.24 20.13
CA ALA A 53 -7.94 3.88 21.51
C ALA A 53 -9.20 3.75 22.39
N ASN A 54 -10.26 4.53 22.11
CA ASN A 54 -11.50 4.47 22.87
C ASN A 54 -12.38 3.28 22.45
N VAL A 55 -12.52 3.01 21.14
CA VAL A 55 -13.44 1.98 20.62
C VAL A 55 -12.85 0.57 20.61
N GLN A 56 -11.51 0.43 20.64
CA GLN A 56 -10.81 -0.85 20.73
C GLN A 56 -11.14 -1.84 19.60
N LYS A 57 -11.37 -1.36 18.38
CA LYS A 57 -11.69 -2.17 17.20
C LYS A 57 -10.51 -2.26 16.25
N PRO A 58 -10.25 -3.42 15.60
CA PRO A 58 -9.34 -3.47 14.46
C PRO A 58 -9.73 -2.41 13.44
N THR A 59 -8.76 -1.67 12.92
CA THR A 59 -9.04 -0.48 12.13
C THR A 59 -8.35 -0.52 10.77
N LEU A 60 -9.11 -0.26 9.70
CA LEU A 60 -8.59 0.03 8.38
C LEU A 60 -8.61 1.54 8.14
N ILE A 61 -7.45 2.12 7.87
CA ILE A 61 -7.33 3.53 7.48
C ILE A 61 -7.05 3.56 5.97
N LEU A 62 -7.98 4.13 5.21
CA LEU A 62 -7.91 4.19 3.76
C LEU A 62 -7.49 5.59 3.29
N ALA A 63 -6.41 5.64 2.52
CA ALA A 63 -5.88 6.86 1.90
C ALA A 63 -5.87 6.75 0.37
N HIS A 64 -6.03 7.86 -0.32
CA HIS A 64 -6.14 7.88 -1.79
C HIS A 64 -4.82 7.59 -2.53
N ASN A 65 -3.67 7.72 -1.89
CA ASN A 65 -2.37 7.43 -2.50
C ASN A 65 -1.34 6.80 -1.52
N LYS A 66 -0.24 6.27 -2.08
CA LYS A 66 0.83 5.60 -1.33
C LYS A 66 1.56 6.55 -0.37
N THR A 67 1.78 7.80 -0.77
CA THR A 67 2.55 8.79 0.00
C THR A 67 1.81 9.18 1.28
N LEU A 68 0.52 9.49 1.16
CA LEU A 68 -0.33 9.79 2.32
C LEU A 68 -0.47 8.58 3.23
N ALA A 69 -0.68 7.38 2.66
CA ALA A 69 -0.72 6.16 3.43
C ALA A 69 0.58 5.91 4.21
N ALA A 70 1.75 6.17 3.60
CA ALA A 70 3.05 6.04 4.27
C ALA A 70 3.23 7.05 5.41
N GLN A 71 2.79 8.28 5.21
CA GLN A 71 2.82 9.31 6.25
C GLN A 71 1.94 8.90 7.44
N LEU A 72 0.69 8.52 7.19
CA LEU A 72 -0.24 8.07 8.23
C LEU A 72 0.31 6.83 8.95
N TYR A 73 0.85 5.87 8.22
CA TYR A 73 1.49 4.69 8.80
C TYR A 73 2.58 5.06 9.81
N SER A 74 3.46 6.01 9.43
CA SER A 74 4.52 6.49 10.34
C SER A 74 3.95 7.15 11.60
N GLU A 75 2.94 8.05 11.43
CA GLU A 75 2.29 8.75 12.54
C GLU A 75 1.57 7.76 13.48
N PHE A 76 0.84 6.78 12.93
CA PHE A 76 0.15 5.77 13.75
C PHE A 76 1.11 4.81 14.48
N ARG A 77 2.27 4.49 13.90
CA ARG A 77 3.32 3.74 14.61
C ARG A 77 3.87 4.48 15.80
N GLU A 78 4.00 5.81 15.73
CA GLU A 78 4.40 6.64 16.85
C GLU A 78 3.32 6.68 17.95
N PHE A 79 2.04 6.73 17.55
CA PHE A 79 0.92 6.73 18.48
C PHE A 79 0.66 5.37 19.15
N PHE A 80 0.94 4.28 18.46
CA PHE A 80 0.67 2.91 18.91
C PHE A 80 1.93 2.01 18.87
N PRO A 81 3.01 2.37 19.59
CA PRO A 81 4.29 1.64 19.50
C PRO A 81 4.23 0.22 20.07
N LYS A 82 3.19 -0.13 20.85
CA LYS A 82 2.99 -1.46 21.45
C LYS A 82 2.00 -2.33 20.68
N ASN A 83 1.32 -1.77 19.68
CA ASN A 83 0.30 -2.44 18.90
C ASN A 83 0.78 -2.72 17.46
N GLN A 84 0.01 -3.48 16.71
CA GLN A 84 0.35 -3.83 15.34
C GLN A 84 -0.18 -2.76 14.38
N VAL A 85 0.73 -1.97 13.84
CA VAL A 85 0.43 -0.99 12.80
C VAL A 85 1.13 -1.44 11.51
N HIS A 86 0.36 -1.62 10.45
CA HIS A 86 0.84 -2.18 9.18
C HIS A 86 0.53 -1.25 8.02
N TYR A 87 1.35 -1.37 6.97
CA TYR A 87 1.21 -0.64 5.72
C TYR A 87 0.77 -1.58 4.60
N PHE A 88 -0.26 -1.21 3.84
CA PHE A 88 -0.76 -1.99 2.73
C PHE A 88 -1.01 -1.11 1.49
N ALA A 89 -0.11 -1.17 0.54
CA ALA A 89 -0.24 -0.43 -0.73
C ALA A 89 0.05 -1.35 -1.92
N SER A 90 -0.07 -0.84 -3.14
CA SER A 90 0.38 -1.58 -4.32
C SER A 90 1.89 -1.83 -4.24
N TYR A 91 2.31 -3.09 -4.36
CA TYR A 91 3.70 -3.52 -4.28
C TYR A 91 4.52 -3.30 -5.56
N PHE A 92 3.92 -2.67 -6.57
CA PHE A 92 4.62 -2.34 -7.81
C PHE A 92 5.32 -0.99 -7.69
N ASP A 93 6.64 -0.94 -7.93
CA ASP A 93 7.39 0.30 -8.15
C ASP A 93 7.02 0.88 -9.51
N TYR A 94 6.97 0.02 -10.53
CA TYR A 94 6.48 0.31 -11.85
C TYR A 94 5.39 -0.70 -12.22
N TYR A 95 4.30 -0.23 -12.83
CA TYR A 95 3.20 -1.08 -13.27
C TYR A 95 2.61 -0.61 -14.59
N GLN A 96 2.84 -1.39 -15.64
CA GLN A 96 2.15 -1.28 -16.92
C GLN A 96 1.14 -2.42 -17.03
N PRO A 97 -0.17 -2.13 -16.93
CA PRO A 97 -1.18 -3.17 -17.05
C PRO A 97 -1.21 -3.75 -18.45
N GLU A 98 -1.47 -5.06 -18.54
CA GLU A 98 -1.77 -5.71 -19.80
C GLU A 98 -2.98 -5.04 -20.48
N ALA A 99 -2.86 -4.67 -21.75
CA ALA A 99 -3.91 -4.01 -22.49
C ALA A 99 -3.85 -4.37 -23.98
N TYR A 100 -4.99 -4.23 -24.66
CA TYR A 100 -5.07 -4.34 -26.10
C TYR A 100 -5.81 -3.17 -26.71
N ILE A 101 -5.20 -2.51 -27.69
CA ILE A 101 -5.75 -1.37 -28.41
C ILE A 101 -6.18 -1.84 -29.79
N ALA A 102 -7.48 -2.13 -29.96
CA ALA A 102 -8.02 -2.70 -31.17
C ALA A 102 -7.85 -1.80 -32.42
N SER A 103 -7.88 -0.48 -32.26
CA SER A 103 -7.73 0.47 -33.36
C SER A 103 -6.36 0.46 -34.02
N THR A 104 -5.32 0.05 -33.31
CA THR A 104 -3.94 -0.02 -33.80
C THR A 104 -3.38 -1.44 -33.80
N ASP A 105 -4.18 -2.46 -33.47
CA ASP A 105 -3.77 -3.87 -33.26
C ASP A 105 -2.52 -3.96 -32.38
N THR A 106 -2.51 -3.17 -31.29
CA THR A 106 -1.35 -3.09 -30.41
C THR A 106 -1.64 -3.84 -29.11
N TYR A 107 -0.89 -4.91 -28.85
CA TYR A 107 -0.89 -5.61 -27.58
C TYR A 107 0.22 -5.04 -26.67
N ILE A 108 -0.15 -4.61 -25.48
CA ILE A 108 0.75 -4.14 -24.43
C ILE A 108 0.87 -5.25 -23.41
N GLU A 109 2.05 -5.83 -23.31
CA GLU A 109 2.32 -6.86 -22.31
C GLU A 109 2.36 -6.24 -20.89
N LYS A 110 1.92 -7.04 -19.89
CA LYS A 110 2.07 -6.64 -18.50
C LYS A 110 3.56 -6.54 -18.16
N ASP A 111 3.99 -5.35 -17.80
CA ASP A 111 5.31 -5.08 -17.27
C ASP A 111 5.21 -4.53 -15.84
N SER A 112 6.01 -5.04 -14.92
CA SER A 112 5.94 -4.63 -13.53
C SER A 112 7.23 -4.96 -12.78
N ALA A 113 7.69 -4.00 -11.97
CA ALA A 113 8.75 -4.20 -11.00
C ALA A 113 8.11 -4.32 -9.61
N ILE A 114 8.38 -5.42 -8.92
CA ILE A 114 7.87 -5.68 -7.57
C ILE A 114 8.85 -5.07 -6.56
N ASN A 115 8.30 -4.39 -5.56
CA ASN A 115 9.04 -3.94 -4.41
C ASN A 115 8.92 -4.99 -3.29
N ASP A 116 10.00 -5.71 -3.03
CA ASP A 116 10.03 -6.81 -2.06
C ASP A 116 9.67 -6.35 -0.63
N GLU A 117 10.00 -5.09 -0.29
CA GLU A 117 9.71 -4.57 1.04
C GLU A 117 8.21 -4.22 1.20
N ILE A 118 7.59 -3.65 0.17
CA ILE A 118 6.13 -3.41 0.21
C ILE A 118 5.39 -4.75 0.20
N ASP A 119 5.87 -5.75 -0.53
CA ASP A 119 5.27 -7.09 -0.54
C ASP A 119 5.36 -7.74 0.84
N ARG A 120 6.52 -7.68 1.50
CA ARG A 120 6.70 -8.09 2.90
C ARG A 120 5.69 -7.42 3.84
N LEU A 121 5.50 -6.11 3.72
CA LEU A 121 4.57 -5.35 4.56
C LEU A 121 3.11 -5.77 4.31
N ARG A 122 2.76 -6.15 3.09
CA ARG A 122 1.43 -6.68 2.75
C ARG A 122 1.19 -8.04 3.41
N HIS A 123 2.14 -8.95 3.34
CA HIS A 123 2.08 -10.23 4.04
C HIS A 123 2.00 -10.03 5.56
N ALA A 124 2.81 -9.14 6.13
CA ALA A 124 2.75 -8.83 7.55
C ALA A 124 1.37 -8.26 7.98
N ALA A 125 0.71 -7.46 7.13
CA ALA A 125 -0.62 -6.94 7.41
C ALA A 125 -1.68 -8.03 7.43
N THR A 126 -1.73 -8.91 6.43
CA THR A 126 -2.70 -10.02 6.36
C THR A 126 -2.51 -11.04 7.48
N GLU A 127 -1.27 -11.35 7.81
CA GLU A 127 -0.94 -12.24 8.93
C GLU A 127 -1.37 -11.64 10.27
N ALA A 128 -1.08 -10.36 10.52
CA ALA A 128 -1.48 -9.68 11.75
C ALA A 128 -3.00 -9.69 11.92
N LEU A 129 -3.77 -9.45 10.85
CA LEU A 129 -5.23 -9.49 10.86
C LEU A 129 -5.79 -10.87 11.21
N LEU A 130 -5.13 -11.94 10.75
CA LEU A 130 -5.51 -13.31 11.06
C LEU A 130 -5.05 -13.80 12.44
N SER A 131 -4.10 -13.08 13.07
CA SER A 131 -3.47 -13.52 14.33
C SER A 131 -3.85 -12.67 15.53
N ARG A 132 -4.29 -11.40 15.35
CA ARG A 132 -4.48 -10.43 16.42
C ARG A 132 -5.70 -9.54 16.17
N ARG A 133 -6.15 -8.87 17.24
CA ARG A 133 -7.25 -7.90 17.16
C ARG A 133 -6.79 -6.45 17.35
N ASP A 134 -5.63 -6.22 17.91
CA ASP A 134 -5.06 -4.87 18.11
C ASP A 134 -4.24 -4.43 16.87
N VAL A 135 -4.89 -4.47 15.70
CA VAL A 135 -4.28 -4.23 14.40
C VAL A 135 -4.86 -2.98 13.74
N ILE A 136 -3.98 -2.09 13.31
CA ILE A 136 -4.29 -0.95 12.46
C ILE A 136 -3.59 -1.20 11.12
N VAL A 137 -4.34 -1.20 10.03
CA VAL A 137 -3.76 -1.25 8.68
C VAL A 137 -4.02 0.07 7.98
N VAL A 138 -2.94 0.73 7.58
CA VAL A 138 -3.02 1.93 6.73
C VAL A 138 -2.84 1.51 5.29
N ALA A 139 -3.88 1.68 4.49
CA ALA A 139 -3.91 1.17 3.11
C ALA A 139 -4.16 2.26 2.08
N SER A 140 -3.62 2.05 0.87
CA SER A 140 -4.08 2.78 -0.32
C SER A 140 -5.31 2.07 -0.91
N VAL A 141 -5.93 2.68 -1.93
CA VAL A 141 -7.09 2.09 -2.63
C VAL A 141 -6.82 0.68 -3.22
N SER A 142 -5.55 0.26 -3.27
CA SER A 142 -5.21 -1.12 -3.65
C SER A 142 -5.85 -2.20 -2.76
N CYS A 143 -6.32 -1.85 -1.56
CA CYS A 143 -6.99 -2.78 -0.64
C CYS A 143 -8.34 -3.31 -1.15
N ILE A 144 -8.94 -2.69 -2.18
CA ILE A 144 -10.20 -3.18 -2.79
C ILE A 144 -9.96 -4.15 -3.96
N TYR A 145 -8.70 -4.42 -4.32
CA TYR A 145 -8.34 -5.42 -5.33
C TYR A 145 -8.24 -6.82 -4.73
N GLY A 146 -8.52 -7.83 -5.56
CA GLY A 146 -8.39 -9.23 -5.17
C GLY A 146 -6.96 -9.61 -4.78
N ILE A 147 -6.81 -10.29 -3.65
CA ILE A 147 -5.53 -10.80 -3.15
C ILE A 147 -5.55 -12.30 -2.84
N GLY A 148 -6.68 -12.98 -2.98
CA GLY A 148 -6.86 -14.39 -2.66
C GLY A 148 -7.71 -14.62 -1.41
N SER A 149 -8.16 -15.87 -1.21
CA SER A 149 -9.03 -16.25 -0.11
C SER A 149 -8.30 -16.25 1.24
N PRO A 150 -8.79 -15.50 2.25
CA PRO A 150 -8.26 -15.59 3.61
C PRO A 150 -8.38 -16.99 4.22
N GLU A 151 -9.39 -17.77 3.82
CA GLU A 151 -9.59 -19.13 4.29
C GLU A 151 -8.51 -20.06 3.76
N HIS A 152 -8.22 -20.03 2.45
CA HIS A 152 -7.14 -20.84 1.87
C HIS A 152 -5.78 -20.41 2.46
N TYR A 153 -5.55 -19.13 2.64
CA TYR A 153 -4.32 -18.58 3.21
C TYR A 153 -4.10 -19.09 4.64
N LEU A 154 -5.17 -19.14 5.46
CA LEU A 154 -5.11 -19.65 6.83
C LEU A 154 -5.04 -21.19 6.85
N GLU A 155 -5.79 -21.89 5.99
CA GLU A 155 -5.78 -23.36 5.91
C GLU A 155 -4.39 -23.92 5.57
N MET A 156 -3.65 -23.21 4.71
CA MET A 156 -2.31 -23.61 4.30
C MET A 156 -1.23 -23.20 5.29
N SER A 157 -1.52 -22.36 6.29
CA SER A 157 -0.56 -21.93 7.28
C SER A 157 -0.13 -23.06 8.22
N LEU A 158 1.02 -22.94 8.85
CA LEU A 158 1.61 -23.94 9.70
C LEU A 158 1.83 -23.41 11.13
N PRO A 159 0.89 -23.62 12.04
CA PRO A 159 1.00 -23.26 13.45
C PRO A 159 1.80 -24.31 14.23
N LEU A 160 2.95 -23.93 14.76
CA LEU A 160 3.86 -24.77 15.53
C LEU A 160 3.90 -24.32 16.98
N VAL A 161 3.77 -25.26 17.91
CA VAL A 161 3.81 -25.02 19.36
C VAL A 161 4.72 -26.01 20.04
N ARG A 162 5.55 -25.53 20.95
CA ARG A 162 6.43 -26.36 21.79
C ARG A 162 5.61 -27.04 22.91
N LYS A 163 5.64 -28.33 22.96
CA LYS A 163 5.07 -29.18 24.06
C LYS A 163 6.21 -29.86 24.82
N LYS A 164 5.87 -30.55 25.91
CA LYS A 164 6.86 -31.33 26.69
C LYS A 164 7.56 -32.42 25.89
N GLU A 165 6.92 -32.98 24.88
CA GLU A 165 7.37 -34.07 24.04
C GLU A 165 7.96 -33.62 22.70
N GLY A 166 8.14 -32.31 22.48
CA GLY A 166 8.65 -31.75 21.24
C GLY A 166 7.71 -30.74 20.61
N TRP A 167 7.98 -30.36 19.35
CA TRP A 167 7.16 -29.44 18.59
C TRP A 167 6.02 -30.16 17.88
N VAL A 168 4.83 -29.60 17.97
CA VAL A 168 3.62 -30.15 17.35
C VAL A 168 2.88 -29.08 16.56
N ILE A 169 2.17 -29.48 15.50
CA ILE A 169 1.23 -28.59 14.80
C ILE A 169 -0.04 -28.54 15.65
N SER A 170 -0.43 -27.34 16.09
CA SER A 170 -1.57 -27.19 16.98
C SER A 170 -2.36 -25.92 16.70
N ASN A 171 -3.53 -26.08 16.10
CA ASN A 171 -4.48 -24.97 15.92
C ASN A 171 -5.14 -24.53 17.23
N LYS A 172 -5.28 -25.44 18.22
CA LYS A 172 -5.93 -25.16 19.51
C LYS A 172 -5.18 -24.13 20.37
N ASP A 173 -3.86 -24.10 20.27
CA ASP A 173 -3.02 -23.21 21.07
C ASP A 173 -2.91 -21.80 20.49
N PHE A 174 -3.56 -21.54 19.34
CA PHE A 174 -3.78 -20.23 18.74
C PHE A 174 -5.23 -19.75 18.92
N GLU A 175 -5.94 -20.25 19.95
CA GLU A 175 -7.27 -19.76 20.33
C GLU A 175 -7.23 -18.26 20.63
N GLY A 176 -8.07 -17.50 19.95
CA GLY A 176 -8.12 -16.03 19.99
C GLY A 176 -7.90 -15.40 18.63
N LEU A 177 -7.69 -16.20 17.58
CA LEU A 177 -7.74 -15.73 16.20
C LEU A 177 -9.13 -15.13 15.90
N PRO A 178 -9.21 -14.02 15.17
CA PRO A 178 -10.48 -13.47 14.75
C PRO A 178 -11.28 -14.51 13.97
N GLU A 179 -12.58 -14.64 14.24
CA GLU A 179 -13.47 -15.48 13.43
C GLU A 179 -13.49 -14.90 12.01
N VAL A 180 -12.83 -15.56 11.07
CA VAL A 180 -12.98 -15.25 9.64
C VAL A 180 -14.33 -15.81 9.23
N THR A 181 -15.31 -14.94 9.02
CA THR A 181 -16.64 -15.35 8.57
C THR A 181 -16.72 -15.11 7.08
N THR A 182 -16.96 -16.18 6.33
CA THR A 182 -17.23 -16.13 4.89
C THR A 182 -18.55 -15.44 4.60
N ASN A 183 -18.71 -14.95 3.37
CA ASN A 183 -19.99 -14.37 2.87
C ASN A 183 -21.15 -15.38 2.90
N GLU A 184 -20.91 -16.67 3.07
CA GLU A 184 -21.93 -17.74 3.17
C GLU A 184 -22.32 -18.09 4.61
N GLY A 185 -21.85 -17.34 5.62
CA GLY A 185 -22.23 -17.57 7.01
C GLY A 185 -21.56 -18.77 7.67
N TRP A 186 -20.53 -19.35 7.06
CA TRP A 186 -19.73 -20.41 7.66
C TRP A 186 -18.80 -19.83 8.73
N LYS A 187 -19.05 -20.20 9.98
CA LYS A 187 -18.08 -19.96 11.05
C LYS A 187 -16.98 -21.00 10.95
N LEU A 188 -15.76 -20.59 10.70
CA LEU A 188 -14.59 -21.43 10.99
C LEU A 188 -14.44 -21.48 12.52
N VAL A 189 -15.31 -22.28 13.15
CA VAL A 189 -15.20 -22.55 14.58
C VAL A 189 -14.16 -23.65 14.72
N ILE A 190 -12.96 -23.25 15.11
CA ILE A 190 -11.97 -24.19 15.66
C ILE A 190 -12.45 -24.54 17.09
N SER A 191 -13.58 -25.20 17.19
CA SER A 191 -14.10 -25.75 18.45
C SER A 191 -14.49 -27.22 18.30
N ASP A 192 -14.18 -27.98 19.32
CA ASP A 192 -14.37 -29.41 19.46
C ASP A 192 -15.85 -29.79 19.77
N THR A 193 -16.82 -29.16 19.10
CA THR A 193 -18.23 -29.51 19.23
C THR A 193 -18.71 -30.19 17.96
N ARG A 194 -18.97 -31.50 18.08
CA ARG A 194 -19.54 -32.33 17.00
C ARG A 194 -20.87 -31.75 16.51
N PRO A 195 -21.03 -31.48 15.19
CA PRO A 195 -22.36 -31.25 14.67
C PRO A 195 -23.10 -32.57 14.54
N ALA A 196 -24.35 -32.60 15.01
CA ALA A 196 -25.26 -33.71 14.83
C ALA A 196 -25.72 -33.76 13.36
N GLY A 197 -25.43 -34.88 12.69
CA GLY A 197 -26.06 -35.33 11.44
C GLY A 197 -25.37 -34.91 10.13
N PRO A 198 -25.14 -35.85 9.20
CA PRO A 198 -24.44 -35.56 7.95
C PRO A 198 -25.37 -34.94 6.89
N SER A 199 -24.97 -33.78 6.36
CA SER A 199 -25.49 -33.26 5.11
C SER A 199 -24.74 -33.93 3.94
N PRO A 200 -25.39 -34.37 2.86
CA PRO A 200 -24.78 -35.15 1.77
C PRO A 200 -23.70 -34.40 0.92
N ARG A 201 -23.50 -33.10 1.11
CA ARG A 201 -22.48 -32.31 0.42
C ARG A 201 -21.18 -32.13 1.20
N ALA A 202 -21.12 -32.52 2.45
CA ALA A 202 -19.95 -32.39 3.32
C ALA A 202 -18.99 -33.59 3.29
N ALA A 203 -19.24 -34.60 2.48
CA ALA A 203 -18.45 -35.84 2.48
C ALA A 203 -16.99 -35.65 1.96
N GLY A 204 -16.72 -34.67 1.11
CA GLY A 204 -15.38 -34.39 0.62
C GLY A 204 -14.52 -33.64 1.65
N ALA A 205 -15.05 -32.59 2.25
CA ALA A 205 -14.34 -31.75 3.23
C ALA A 205 -14.04 -32.52 4.56
N ASN A 206 -14.97 -33.38 5.00
CA ASN A 206 -14.78 -34.18 6.21
C ASN A 206 -13.68 -35.24 6.08
N SER A 207 -13.40 -35.77 4.90
CA SER A 207 -12.36 -36.79 4.71
C SER A 207 -10.95 -36.19 4.84
N ARG A 208 -10.78 -34.92 4.52
CA ARG A 208 -9.50 -34.19 4.54
C ARG A 208 -9.19 -33.62 5.92
N LEU A 209 -10.17 -33.00 6.58
CA LEU A 209 -10.07 -32.65 8.01
C LEU A 209 -9.77 -33.86 8.87
N ALA A 210 -10.28 -35.06 8.51
CA ALA A 210 -9.94 -36.30 9.16
C ALA A 210 -8.50 -36.76 8.85
N ARG A 211 -7.98 -36.53 7.63
CA ARG A 211 -6.56 -36.81 7.27
C ARG A 211 -5.61 -35.82 7.94
N LEU A 212 -5.94 -34.52 7.95
CA LEU A 212 -5.21 -33.53 8.72
C LEU A 212 -5.26 -33.81 10.23
N ARG A 213 -6.40 -34.27 10.77
CA ARG A 213 -6.50 -34.74 12.19
C ARG A 213 -5.58 -35.91 12.50
N ASN A 214 -5.36 -36.82 11.57
CA ASN A 214 -4.43 -37.93 11.77
C ASN A 214 -2.96 -37.52 11.66
N VAL A 215 -2.66 -36.43 10.89
CA VAL A 215 -1.32 -35.81 10.82
C VAL A 215 -1.06 -34.87 12.02
N LEU A 216 -2.11 -34.29 12.63
CA LEU A 216 -2.02 -33.33 13.73
C LEU A 216 -1.62 -33.92 15.10
N ASN A 217 -1.52 -35.23 15.23
CA ASN A 217 -1.01 -35.89 16.44
C ASN A 217 0.37 -36.50 16.26
N ASP A 218 0.94 -36.41 15.05
CA ASP A 218 2.27 -36.95 14.78
C ASP A 218 3.33 -35.84 14.89
N THR A 219 4.46 -36.21 15.45
CA THR A 219 5.69 -35.41 15.47
C THR A 219 6.05 -34.97 14.04
N VAL A 220 6.43 -33.68 13.88
CA VAL A 220 6.75 -33.09 12.58
C VAL A 220 8.04 -33.67 12.03
N SER A 221 7.97 -34.54 11.00
CA SER A 221 9.16 -35.05 10.32
C SER A 221 9.74 -34.08 9.30
N GLN A 222 11.07 -34.11 9.11
CA GLN A 222 11.77 -33.25 8.16
C GLN A 222 11.21 -33.38 6.73
N PRO A 223 10.97 -34.56 6.13
CA PRO A 223 10.41 -34.69 4.80
C PRO A 223 8.97 -34.16 4.69
N SER A 224 8.16 -34.31 5.74
CA SER A 224 6.80 -33.79 5.78
C SER A 224 6.81 -32.26 5.85
N PHE A 225 7.72 -31.68 6.64
CA PHE A 225 7.89 -30.26 6.77
C PHE A 225 8.33 -29.61 5.45
N ILE A 226 9.29 -30.19 4.73
CA ILE A 226 9.73 -29.71 3.41
C ILE A 226 8.57 -29.73 2.41
N ARG A 227 7.80 -30.82 2.37
CA ARG A 227 6.61 -30.88 1.48
C ARG A 227 5.59 -29.79 1.80
N GLN A 228 5.38 -29.49 3.08
CA GLN A 228 4.48 -28.43 3.49
C GLN A 228 5.00 -27.05 3.06
N LEU A 229 6.30 -26.76 3.22
CA LEU A 229 6.90 -25.51 2.76
C LEU A 229 6.74 -25.33 1.24
N VAL A 230 6.96 -26.39 0.46
CA VAL A 230 6.77 -26.35 -1.01
C VAL A 230 5.29 -26.12 -1.35
N ALA A 231 4.35 -26.78 -0.67
CA ALA A 231 2.92 -26.56 -0.85
C ALA A 231 2.52 -25.12 -0.53
N MET A 232 3.17 -24.49 0.45
CA MET A 232 3.01 -23.08 0.83
C MET A 232 3.73 -22.12 -0.13
N GLN A 233 4.27 -22.62 -1.26
CA GLN A 233 4.97 -21.85 -2.29
C GLN A 233 6.30 -21.23 -1.83
N TYR A 234 6.96 -21.79 -0.81
CA TYR A 234 8.36 -21.49 -0.51
C TYR A 234 9.30 -22.22 -1.47
N HIS A 235 10.35 -21.55 -1.90
CA HIS A 235 11.32 -22.12 -2.83
C HIS A 235 12.57 -22.62 -2.11
N ARG A 236 13.01 -23.84 -2.45
CA ARG A 236 14.30 -24.31 -1.96
C ARG A 236 15.44 -23.65 -2.71
N ASN A 237 16.29 -22.94 -1.98
CA ASN A 237 17.51 -22.34 -2.53
C ASN A 237 18.60 -22.44 -1.48
N ASP A 238 19.51 -23.39 -1.68
CA ASP A 238 20.60 -23.66 -0.74
C ASP A 238 21.79 -22.70 -0.92
N LEU A 239 21.83 -21.90 -2.01
CA LEU A 239 22.91 -20.98 -2.36
C LEU A 239 22.57 -19.52 -2.03
N ALA A 240 21.39 -19.05 -2.41
CA ALA A 240 20.92 -17.69 -2.15
C ALA A 240 19.78 -17.74 -1.15
N PHE A 241 20.06 -17.34 0.09
CA PHE A 241 19.06 -17.32 1.16
C PHE A 241 18.37 -15.96 1.21
N GLU A 242 17.32 -15.84 0.40
CA GLU A 242 16.51 -14.64 0.27
C GLU A 242 15.12 -14.88 0.86
N ARG A 243 14.34 -13.80 1.02
CA ARG A 243 12.96 -13.86 1.50
C ARG A 243 12.09 -14.74 0.58
N GLY A 244 11.24 -15.58 1.17
CA GLY A 244 10.45 -16.57 0.43
C GLY A 244 11.19 -17.88 0.12
N ASN A 245 12.46 -18.00 0.54
CA ASN A 245 13.27 -19.21 0.33
C ASN A 245 13.46 -19.98 1.63
N PHE A 246 13.70 -21.28 1.48
CA PHE A 246 14.25 -22.13 2.52
C PHE A 246 15.47 -22.88 2.00
N ARG A 247 16.36 -23.26 2.90
CA ARG A 247 17.51 -24.12 2.61
C ARG A 247 17.58 -25.29 3.57
N VAL A 248 18.18 -26.38 3.13
CA VAL A 248 18.31 -27.62 3.91
C VAL A 248 19.79 -27.95 4.05
N MET A 249 20.26 -28.05 5.30
CA MET A 249 21.65 -28.37 5.63
C MET A 249 21.65 -29.50 6.67
N GLY A 250 21.71 -30.76 6.19
CA GLY A 250 21.62 -31.94 7.05
C GLY A 250 20.26 -31.97 7.77
N ASP A 251 20.30 -32.00 9.09
CA ASP A 251 19.11 -32.03 9.95
C ASP A 251 18.55 -30.63 10.28
N THR A 252 19.03 -29.60 9.58
CA THR A 252 18.61 -28.23 9.81
C THR A 252 17.92 -27.64 8.58
N ILE A 253 16.80 -26.96 8.79
CA ILE A 253 16.10 -26.17 7.77
C ILE A 253 16.08 -24.72 8.24
N ASP A 254 16.64 -23.82 7.42
CA ASP A 254 16.48 -22.39 7.58
C ASP A 254 15.40 -21.89 6.61
N LEU A 255 14.43 -21.12 7.12
CA LEU A 255 13.33 -20.53 6.37
C LEU A 255 13.35 -19.02 6.54
N PHE A 256 13.35 -18.28 5.43
CA PHE A 256 13.14 -16.83 5.47
C PHE A 256 11.71 -16.51 5.02
N PRO A 257 10.77 -16.23 5.95
CA PRO A 257 9.36 -16.07 5.63
C PRO A 257 9.09 -14.78 4.82
N ALA A 258 7.99 -14.79 4.05
CA ALA A 258 7.60 -13.67 3.20
C ALA A 258 7.38 -12.36 3.98
N ASN A 259 6.83 -12.44 5.18
CA ASN A 259 6.50 -11.32 6.07
C ASN A 259 7.64 -10.91 7.01
N GLY A 260 8.69 -11.75 7.16
CA GLY A 260 9.68 -11.65 8.21
C GLY A 260 10.81 -10.67 7.94
N GLU A 261 11.35 -10.09 9.02
CA GLU A 261 12.66 -9.42 9.05
C GLU A 261 13.76 -10.41 9.46
N TYR A 262 13.37 -11.51 10.11
CA TYR A 262 14.25 -12.56 10.60
C TYR A 262 13.89 -13.90 9.98
N ALA A 263 14.84 -14.81 9.97
CA ALA A 263 14.65 -16.17 9.51
C ALA A 263 14.37 -17.13 10.69
N TYR A 264 13.72 -18.23 10.40
CA TYR A 264 13.52 -19.32 11.32
C TYR A 264 14.51 -20.42 11.03
N ARG A 265 15.14 -21.00 12.08
CA ARG A 265 15.96 -22.21 12.02
C ARG A 265 15.23 -23.33 12.71
N PHE A 266 14.95 -24.41 12.00
CA PHE A 266 14.32 -25.63 12.48
C PHE A 266 15.39 -26.72 12.57
N GLU A 267 15.58 -27.26 13.77
CA GLU A 267 16.56 -28.33 14.04
C GLU A 267 15.80 -29.64 14.26
N PHE A 268 16.15 -30.66 13.47
CA PHE A 268 15.54 -31.99 13.54
C PHE A 268 16.52 -32.98 14.17
N GLY A 269 16.00 -33.90 15.02
CA GLY A 269 16.73 -35.01 15.58
C GLY A 269 15.89 -36.27 15.46
N PHE A 270 16.48 -37.35 14.97
CA PHE A 270 15.78 -38.62 14.72
C PHE A 270 14.48 -38.41 13.90
N ASP A 271 14.55 -37.57 12.91
CA ASP A 271 13.44 -37.21 12.01
C ASP A 271 12.27 -36.46 12.68
N GLN A 272 12.49 -35.86 13.86
CA GLN A 272 11.49 -35.06 14.60
C GLN A 272 12.00 -33.64 14.84
N LEU A 273 11.10 -32.67 14.81
CA LEU A 273 11.45 -31.27 15.11
C LEU A 273 11.74 -31.08 16.61
N GLU A 274 13.00 -30.84 16.96
CA GLU A 274 13.47 -30.68 18.34
C GLU A 274 13.50 -29.22 18.80
N ASP A 275 14.03 -28.31 17.98
CA ASP A 275 14.19 -26.92 18.37
C ASP A 275 13.84 -25.97 17.22
N VAL A 276 13.34 -24.76 17.56
CA VAL A 276 13.08 -23.68 16.63
C VAL A 276 13.72 -22.41 17.17
N LYS A 277 14.46 -21.72 16.31
CA LYS A 277 15.19 -20.49 16.63
C LYS A 277 14.85 -19.39 15.65
N ILE A 278 14.74 -18.16 16.12
CA ILE A 278 14.72 -16.97 15.29
C ILE A 278 16.17 -16.54 15.12
N VAL A 279 16.61 -16.39 13.88
CA VAL A 279 17.99 -16.06 13.53
C VAL A 279 18.04 -14.84 12.60
N ASP A 280 19.12 -14.11 12.67
CA ASP A 280 19.42 -13.05 11.72
C ASP A 280 19.70 -13.69 10.34
N PRO A 281 19.07 -13.23 9.24
CA PRO A 281 19.21 -13.88 7.93
C PRO A 281 20.61 -13.76 7.29
N LEU A 282 21.44 -12.79 7.74
CA LEU A 282 22.78 -12.57 7.22
C LEU A 282 23.86 -13.24 8.10
N THR A 283 23.78 -13.02 9.42
CA THR A 283 24.82 -13.52 10.35
C THR A 283 24.49 -14.90 10.92
N PHE A 284 23.23 -15.34 10.82
CA PHE A 284 22.68 -16.56 11.44
C PHE A 284 22.82 -16.61 12.97
N GLU A 285 23.08 -15.46 13.60
CA GLU A 285 23.06 -15.34 15.05
C GLU A 285 21.66 -15.58 15.60
N VAL A 286 21.58 -16.37 16.67
CA VAL A 286 20.29 -16.64 17.34
C VAL A 286 19.86 -15.40 18.11
N ARG A 287 18.68 -14.89 17.75
CA ARG A 287 18.03 -13.75 18.41
C ARG A 287 17.12 -14.21 19.55
N GLU A 288 16.33 -15.23 19.29
CA GLU A 288 15.29 -15.70 20.21
C GLU A 288 15.01 -17.19 20.01
N LYS A 289 14.49 -17.84 21.05
CA LYS A 289 13.93 -19.20 21.00
C LYS A 289 12.45 -19.11 21.36
N PRO A 290 11.56 -19.04 20.36
CA PRO A 290 10.14 -18.92 20.59
C PRO A 290 9.54 -20.26 21.07
N ASP A 291 8.45 -20.19 21.84
CA ASP A 291 7.65 -21.36 22.18
C ASP A 291 6.50 -21.60 21.18
N ARG A 292 6.27 -20.65 20.29
CA ARG A 292 5.21 -20.69 19.26
C ARG A 292 5.70 -20.00 17.98
N VAL A 293 5.43 -20.62 16.85
CA VAL A 293 5.70 -20.04 15.51
C VAL A 293 4.53 -20.33 14.61
N HIS A 294 4.07 -19.31 13.88
CA HIS A 294 3.04 -19.46 12.87
C HIS A 294 3.62 -19.08 11.52
N ILE A 295 3.76 -20.02 10.61
CA ILE A 295 4.29 -19.83 9.28
C ILE A 295 3.11 -19.70 8.33
N PHE A 296 3.06 -18.61 7.57
CA PHE A 296 2.03 -18.36 6.56
C PHE A 296 2.58 -18.64 5.16
N PRO A 297 1.71 -18.87 4.15
CA PRO A 297 2.13 -19.08 2.77
C PRO A 297 2.96 -17.91 2.19
N ASN A 298 3.86 -18.26 1.28
CA ASN A 298 4.72 -17.28 0.59
C ASN A 298 3.97 -16.42 -0.44
N THR A 299 2.73 -16.76 -0.75
CA THR A 299 1.86 -16.00 -1.66
C THR A 299 0.43 -15.98 -1.14
N HIS A 300 -0.28 -14.88 -1.35
CA HIS A 300 -1.70 -14.79 -1.03
C HIS A 300 -2.60 -15.69 -1.91
N TYR A 301 -2.13 -16.08 -3.10
CA TYR A 301 -2.82 -16.99 -4.01
C TYR A 301 -2.46 -18.47 -3.78
N ALA A 302 -1.92 -18.82 -2.62
CA ALA A 302 -1.71 -20.22 -2.25
C ALA A 302 -3.05 -20.96 -2.27
N THR A 303 -3.11 -22.06 -3.02
CA THR A 303 -4.34 -22.83 -3.21
C THR A 303 -4.13 -24.28 -2.79
N PRO A 304 -4.97 -24.86 -1.93
CA PRO A 304 -4.90 -26.26 -1.57
C PRO A 304 -4.98 -27.19 -2.81
N GLU A 305 -4.29 -28.32 -2.79
CA GLU A 305 -4.12 -29.22 -3.94
C GLU A 305 -5.47 -29.68 -4.54
N ASP A 306 -6.46 -30.10 -3.70
CA ASP A 306 -7.78 -30.52 -4.19
C ASP A 306 -8.54 -29.35 -4.85
N SER A 307 -8.35 -28.12 -4.36
CA SER A 307 -8.94 -26.92 -4.94
C SER A 307 -8.26 -26.58 -6.27
N LEU A 308 -6.96 -26.82 -6.37
CA LEU A 308 -6.20 -26.60 -7.61
C LEU A 308 -6.63 -27.59 -8.70
N GLU A 309 -6.81 -28.88 -8.39
CA GLU A 309 -7.32 -29.87 -9.37
C GLU A 309 -8.70 -29.47 -9.91
N SER A 310 -9.61 -29.09 -9.02
CA SER A 310 -10.95 -28.62 -9.39
C SER A 310 -10.90 -27.34 -10.25
N ALA A 311 -9.99 -26.43 -9.92
CA ALA A 311 -9.76 -25.20 -10.69
C ALA A 311 -9.23 -25.49 -12.10
N LEU A 312 -8.27 -26.43 -12.24
CA LEU A 312 -7.72 -26.83 -13.53
C LEU A 312 -8.80 -27.41 -14.47
N GLU A 313 -9.72 -28.22 -13.92
CA GLU A 313 -10.86 -28.75 -14.69
C GLU A 313 -11.82 -27.63 -15.11
N ALA A 314 -12.12 -26.69 -14.21
CA ALA A 314 -13.00 -25.57 -14.48
C ALA A 314 -12.40 -24.60 -15.54
N ILE A 315 -11.10 -24.30 -15.45
CA ILE A 315 -10.37 -23.51 -16.44
C ILE A 315 -10.40 -24.21 -17.82
N ARG A 316 -10.15 -25.55 -17.87
CA ARG A 316 -10.19 -26.31 -19.11
C ARG A 316 -11.56 -26.25 -19.75
N LYS A 317 -12.62 -26.43 -18.97
CA LYS A 317 -14.01 -26.36 -19.45
C LYS A 317 -14.33 -24.97 -20.04
N GLU A 318 -14.01 -23.90 -19.34
CA GLU A 318 -14.22 -22.52 -19.80
C GLU A 318 -13.42 -22.24 -21.08
N TYR A 319 -12.19 -22.72 -21.17
CA TYR A 319 -11.34 -22.63 -22.35
C TYR A 319 -11.99 -23.31 -23.56
N GLU A 320 -12.48 -24.55 -23.42
CA GLU A 320 -13.15 -25.28 -24.50
C GLU A 320 -14.45 -24.59 -24.98
N GLU A 321 -15.22 -24.06 -24.03
CA GLU A 321 -16.44 -23.29 -24.33
C GLU A 321 -16.10 -22.00 -25.10
N ARG A 322 -15.02 -21.29 -24.69
CA ARG A 322 -14.61 -20.05 -25.35
C ARG A 322 -14.01 -20.30 -26.73
N LEU A 323 -13.28 -21.38 -26.93
CA LEU A 323 -12.81 -21.79 -28.27
C LEU A 323 -13.97 -22.03 -29.24
N LYS A 324 -14.95 -22.82 -28.81
CA LYS A 324 -16.17 -23.07 -29.62
C LYS A 324 -16.90 -21.76 -29.96
N TYR A 325 -16.92 -20.82 -29.05
CA TYR A 325 -17.48 -19.49 -29.29
C TYR A 325 -16.71 -18.76 -30.40
N PHE A 326 -15.38 -18.70 -30.34
CA PHE A 326 -14.58 -18.03 -31.34
C PHE A 326 -14.67 -18.71 -32.72
N GLU A 327 -14.60 -20.04 -32.77
CA GLU A 327 -14.75 -20.82 -34.02
C GLU A 327 -16.12 -20.58 -34.68
N LYS A 328 -17.20 -20.60 -33.89
CA LYS A 328 -18.56 -20.31 -34.37
C LYS A 328 -18.71 -18.91 -34.97
N HIS A 329 -17.93 -17.94 -34.49
CA HIS A 329 -17.95 -16.56 -34.97
C HIS A 329 -16.81 -16.25 -35.96
N GLU A 330 -16.14 -17.29 -36.49
CA GLU A 330 -15.02 -17.16 -37.44
C GLU A 330 -13.83 -16.34 -36.93
N LYS A 331 -13.65 -16.23 -35.62
CA LYS A 331 -12.55 -15.52 -34.93
C LYS A 331 -11.36 -16.47 -34.71
N TYR A 332 -10.73 -16.91 -35.79
CA TYR A 332 -9.67 -17.92 -35.72
C TYR A 332 -8.38 -17.43 -35.08
N LEU A 333 -8.05 -16.13 -35.26
CA LEU A 333 -6.86 -15.52 -34.64
C LEU A 333 -7.00 -15.44 -33.13
N GLU A 334 -8.18 -15.04 -32.63
CA GLU A 334 -8.50 -14.99 -31.21
C GLU A 334 -8.49 -16.38 -30.59
N ALA A 335 -9.01 -17.38 -31.31
CA ALA A 335 -8.98 -18.79 -30.89
C ALA A 335 -7.52 -19.29 -30.74
N GLN A 336 -6.65 -18.96 -31.69
CA GLN A 336 -5.23 -19.34 -31.65
C GLN A 336 -4.49 -18.68 -30.51
N ARG A 337 -4.65 -17.36 -30.30
CA ARG A 337 -4.07 -16.60 -29.20
C ARG A 337 -4.47 -17.21 -27.85
N LEU A 338 -5.76 -17.43 -27.65
CA LEU A 338 -6.28 -18.02 -26.41
C LEU A 338 -5.74 -19.43 -26.18
N SER A 339 -5.71 -20.27 -27.24
CA SER A 339 -5.23 -21.64 -27.14
C SER A 339 -3.75 -21.72 -26.71
N GLN A 340 -2.90 -20.92 -27.35
CA GLN A 340 -1.47 -20.90 -27.04
C GLN A 340 -1.22 -20.51 -25.57
N ARG A 341 -1.86 -19.46 -25.11
CA ARG A 341 -1.67 -18.96 -23.77
C ARG A 341 -2.26 -19.90 -22.71
N THR A 342 -3.52 -20.29 -22.86
CA THR A 342 -4.21 -21.07 -21.83
C THR A 342 -3.63 -22.47 -21.66
N LYS A 343 -3.17 -23.12 -22.73
CA LYS A 343 -2.50 -24.42 -22.62
C LYS A 343 -1.20 -24.32 -21.83
N TYR A 344 -0.37 -23.34 -22.12
CA TYR A 344 0.86 -23.08 -21.38
C TYR A 344 0.57 -22.81 -19.90
N ASP A 345 -0.39 -21.94 -19.62
CA ASP A 345 -0.76 -21.59 -18.24
C ASP A 345 -1.29 -22.82 -17.46
N LEU A 346 -2.08 -23.70 -18.10
CA LEU A 346 -2.57 -24.95 -17.48
C LEU A 346 -1.44 -25.94 -17.16
N GLU A 347 -0.45 -26.07 -18.04
CA GLU A 347 0.72 -26.93 -17.79
C GLU A 347 1.54 -26.39 -16.62
N MET A 348 1.84 -25.09 -16.60
CA MET A 348 2.58 -24.47 -15.50
C MET A 348 1.86 -24.59 -14.15
N LEU A 349 0.54 -24.34 -14.13
CA LEU A 349 -0.27 -24.50 -12.91
C LEU A 349 -0.27 -25.94 -12.41
N LYS A 350 -0.31 -26.92 -13.30
CA LYS A 350 -0.29 -28.33 -12.94
C LYS A 350 1.06 -28.77 -12.37
N GLU A 351 2.16 -28.36 -12.98
CA GLU A 351 3.51 -28.82 -12.61
C GLU A 351 4.09 -28.06 -11.41
N THR A 352 3.82 -26.76 -11.29
CA THR A 352 4.44 -25.89 -10.28
C THR A 352 3.45 -25.28 -9.29
N GLY A 353 2.15 -25.39 -9.54
CA GLY A 353 1.11 -24.68 -8.76
C GLY A 353 1.07 -23.18 -8.99
N PHE A 354 1.89 -22.64 -9.90
CA PHE A 354 2.02 -21.21 -10.16
C PHE A 354 2.18 -20.90 -11.64
N VAL A 355 1.72 -19.71 -12.04
CA VAL A 355 1.98 -19.12 -13.37
C VAL A 355 1.99 -17.60 -13.30
N LYS A 356 2.81 -16.94 -14.13
CA LYS A 356 2.80 -15.47 -14.24
C LYS A 356 1.43 -14.99 -14.73
N GLY A 357 0.71 -14.22 -13.91
CA GLY A 357 -0.67 -13.82 -14.19
C GLY A 357 -1.73 -14.78 -13.60
N ILE A 358 -1.37 -15.57 -12.60
CA ILE A 358 -2.26 -16.49 -11.87
C ILE A 358 -3.56 -15.80 -11.40
N GLU A 359 -3.49 -14.53 -11.11
CA GLU A 359 -4.62 -13.70 -10.69
C GLU A 359 -5.78 -13.69 -11.72
N ASN A 360 -5.50 -13.92 -13.02
CA ASN A 360 -6.54 -14.00 -14.04
C ASN A 360 -7.41 -15.26 -13.92
N TYR A 361 -6.95 -16.25 -13.16
CA TYR A 361 -7.66 -17.49 -12.86
C TYR A 361 -8.22 -17.51 -11.43
N SER A 362 -8.13 -16.40 -10.69
CA SER A 362 -8.54 -16.32 -9.27
C SER A 362 -9.96 -16.81 -9.02
N ARG A 363 -10.92 -16.54 -9.93
CA ARG A 363 -12.29 -17.05 -9.83
C ARG A 363 -12.34 -18.57 -9.67
N HIS A 364 -11.58 -19.28 -10.47
CA HIS A 364 -11.54 -20.75 -10.44
C HIS A 364 -10.76 -21.28 -9.24
N LEU A 365 -9.62 -20.63 -8.91
CA LEU A 365 -8.78 -21.00 -7.77
C LEU A 365 -9.50 -20.82 -6.43
N GLU A 366 -10.38 -19.82 -6.34
CA GLU A 366 -11.21 -19.55 -5.16
C GLU A 366 -12.58 -20.26 -5.19
N GLY A 367 -12.92 -20.98 -6.28
CA GLY A 367 -14.21 -21.66 -6.44
C GLY A 367 -15.42 -20.71 -6.57
N ARG A 368 -15.20 -19.46 -6.94
CA ARG A 368 -16.25 -18.42 -7.07
C ARG A 368 -17.08 -18.62 -8.34
N LYS A 369 -18.35 -18.20 -8.28
CA LYS A 369 -19.22 -18.12 -9.46
C LYS A 369 -18.87 -16.90 -10.33
N ALA A 370 -19.26 -16.93 -11.60
CA ALA A 370 -19.10 -15.79 -12.48
C ALA A 370 -19.79 -14.54 -11.93
N GLY A 371 -19.08 -13.41 -11.88
CA GLY A 371 -19.57 -12.14 -11.37
C GLY A 371 -19.46 -11.97 -9.85
N GLU A 372 -19.15 -13.00 -9.08
CA GLU A 372 -18.89 -12.87 -7.64
C GLU A 372 -17.65 -12.02 -7.38
N PRO A 373 -17.69 -11.12 -6.36
CA PRO A 373 -16.56 -10.27 -6.02
C PRO A 373 -15.36 -11.08 -5.54
N PRO A 374 -14.12 -10.64 -5.80
CA PRO A 374 -12.93 -11.28 -5.27
C PRO A 374 -12.79 -11.04 -3.76
N HIS A 375 -12.03 -11.90 -3.08
CA HIS A 375 -11.57 -11.62 -1.73
C HIS A 375 -10.46 -10.57 -1.75
N THR A 376 -10.60 -9.58 -0.88
CA THR A 376 -9.74 -8.41 -0.79
C THR A 376 -9.14 -8.29 0.61
N LEU A 377 -8.30 -7.29 0.87
CA LEU A 377 -7.80 -7.03 2.22
C LEU A 377 -8.94 -6.90 3.25
N ILE A 378 -10.08 -6.33 2.83
CA ILE A 378 -11.22 -6.11 3.72
C ILE A 378 -11.78 -7.44 4.25
N ASP A 379 -11.70 -8.50 3.46
CA ASP A 379 -12.18 -9.83 3.84
C ASP A 379 -11.27 -10.53 4.88
N PHE A 380 -10.05 -10.01 5.13
CA PHE A 380 -9.17 -10.46 6.22
C PHE A 380 -9.50 -9.80 7.56
N PHE A 381 -10.28 -8.71 7.55
CA PHE A 381 -10.73 -8.07 8.79
C PHE A 381 -11.89 -8.83 9.44
N PRO A 382 -11.99 -8.79 10.78
CA PRO A 382 -13.20 -9.25 11.46
C PRO A 382 -14.37 -8.33 11.14
N LYS A 383 -15.60 -8.85 11.19
CA LYS A 383 -16.81 -8.11 10.79
C LYS A 383 -17.06 -6.80 11.55
N ASP A 384 -16.54 -6.67 12.75
CA ASP A 384 -16.73 -5.52 13.62
C ASP A 384 -15.63 -4.45 13.50
N PHE A 385 -14.80 -4.52 12.46
CA PHE A 385 -13.74 -3.53 12.23
C PHE A 385 -14.29 -2.12 11.98
N LEU A 386 -13.46 -1.13 12.27
CA LEU A 386 -13.71 0.27 11.95
C LEU A 386 -12.99 0.66 10.67
N LEU A 387 -13.69 1.26 9.73
CA LEU A 387 -13.11 1.93 8.57
C LEU A 387 -12.94 3.41 8.87
N ILE A 388 -11.76 3.96 8.62
CA ILE A 388 -11.51 5.41 8.59
C ILE A 388 -11.04 5.77 7.18
N VAL A 389 -11.75 6.66 6.51
CA VAL A 389 -11.40 7.12 5.15
C VAL A 389 -10.82 8.53 5.24
N ASP A 390 -9.50 8.61 5.10
CA ASP A 390 -8.82 9.91 5.11
C ASP A 390 -8.92 10.59 3.74
N GLU A 391 -9.03 11.93 3.76
CA GLU A 391 -9.33 12.76 2.59
C GLU A 391 -10.47 12.14 1.75
N SER A 392 -11.60 11.85 2.41
CA SER A 392 -12.72 11.07 1.87
C SER A 392 -13.28 11.63 0.57
N HIS A 393 -13.32 12.98 0.43
CA HIS A 393 -13.74 13.68 -0.80
C HIS A 393 -12.91 13.30 -2.04
N MET A 394 -11.68 12.76 -1.85
CA MET A 394 -10.82 12.22 -2.92
C MET A 394 -10.87 10.70 -2.98
N THR A 395 -10.87 10.06 -1.81
CA THR A 395 -10.74 8.61 -1.69
C THR A 395 -11.99 7.89 -2.17
N LEU A 396 -13.19 8.36 -1.81
CA LEU A 396 -14.45 7.71 -2.22
C LEU A 396 -14.71 7.79 -3.73
N PRO A 397 -14.53 8.94 -4.42
CA PRO A 397 -14.62 8.99 -5.87
C PRO A 397 -13.64 8.06 -6.57
N GLN A 398 -12.42 7.90 -6.03
CA GLN A 398 -11.43 6.96 -6.57
C GLN A 398 -11.92 5.50 -6.43
N VAL A 399 -12.43 5.10 -5.27
CA VAL A 399 -13.03 3.76 -5.07
C VAL A 399 -14.17 3.52 -6.06
N ARG A 400 -15.04 4.53 -6.30
CA ARG A 400 -16.15 4.44 -7.27
C ARG A 400 -15.66 4.25 -8.71
N GLY A 401 -14.57 4.91 -9.10
CA GLY A 401 -14.04 4.90 -10.47
C GLY A 401 -13.22 3.66 -10.85
N MET A 402 -12.63 2.95 -9.88
CA MET A 402 -11.65 1.89 -10.13
C MET A 402 -12.20 0.73 -10.97
N TYR A 403 -13.42 0.28 -10.68
CA TYR A 403 -14.04 -0.87 -11.36
C TYR A 403 -14.19 -0.64 -12.86
N ASN A 404 -14.72 0.50 -13.28
CA ASN A 404 -15.08 0.75 -14.67
C ASN A 404 -13.84 0.75 -15.60
N GLY A 405 -12.74 1.35 -15.14
CA GLY A 405 -11.50 1.39 -15.91
C GLY A 405 -10.87 0.01 -16.10
N ASP A 406 -10.81 -0.80 -15.02
CA ASP A 406 -10.28 -2.16 -15.07
C ASP A 406 -11.15 -3.08 -15.93
N HIS A 407 -12.47 -3.00 -15.79
CA HIS A 407 -13.42 -3.80 -16.57
C HIS A 407 -13.32 -3.52 -18.07
N ALA A 408 -13.30 -2.26 -18.50
CA ALA A 408 -13.21 -1.89 -19.90
C ALA A 408 -11.91 -2.40 -20.56
N ARG A 409 -10.78 -2.28 -19.84
CA ARG A 409 -9.48 -2.79 -20.30
C ARG A 409 -9.48 -4.31 -20.46
N LYS A 410 -9.98 -5.04 -19.47
CA LYS A 410 -10.03 -6.52 -19.50
C LYS A 410 -11.02 -7.06 -20.49
N LEU A 411 -12.13 -6.36 -20.75
CA LEU A 411 -13.10 -6.76 -21.76
C LEU A 411 -12.45 -6.85 -23.15
N ALA A 412 -11.60 -5.87 -23.51
CA ALA A 412 -10.84 -5.94 -24.76
C ALA A 412 -9.92 -7.16 -24.81
N LEU A 413 -9.22 -7.50 -23.72
CA LEU A 413 -8.37 -8.70 -23.68
C LEU A 413 -9.15 -10.00 -23.87
N VAL A 414 -10.36 -10.09 -23.31
CA VAL A 414 -11.24 -11.24 -23.43
C VAL A 414 -11.84 -11.34 -24.85
N ASP A 415 -12.28 -10.23 -25.43
CA ASP A 415 -12.95 -10.21 -26.74
C ASP A 415 -11.99 -10.50 -27.91
N TYR A 416 -10.70 -10.19 -27.72
CA TYR A 416 -9.65 -10.44 -28.71
C TYR A 416 -8.76 -11.67 -28.40
N GLY A 417 -9.20 -12.54 -27.46
CA GLY A 417 -8.61 -13.86 -27.24
C GLY A 417 -7.30 -13.87 -26.44
N PHE A 418 -6.95 -12.81 -25.72
CA PHE A 418 -5.76 -12.79 -24.86
C PHE A 418 -6.02 -13.40 -23.50
N ARG A 419 -7.27 -13.36 -22.99
CA ARG A 419 -7.66 -13.89 -21.68
C ARG A 419 -9.01 -14.62 -21.75
N LEU A 420 -9.23 -15.52 -20.78
CA LEU A 420 -10.53 -16.15 -20.58
C LEU A 420 -11.52 -15.16 -19.96
N PRO A 421 -12.85 -15.37 -20.13
CA PRO A 421 -13.87 -14.54 -19.49
C PRO A 421 -13.72 -14.43 -17.96
N SER A 422 -13.20 -15.47 -17.30
CA SER A 422 -12.92 -15.46 -15.85
C SER A 422 -11.95 -14.36 -15.40
N ALA A 423 -11.10 -13.85 -16.31
CA ALA A 423 -10.21 -12.73 -16.01
C ALA A 423 -10.97 -11.44 -15.64
N LEU A 424 -12.23 -11.29 -16.07
CA LEU A 424 -13.10 -10.18 -15.70
C LEU A 424 -13.45 -10.19 -14.19
N ASP A 425 -13.40 -11.36 -13.55
CA ASP A 425 -13.73 -11.53 -12.13
C ASP A 425 -12.52 -11.31 -11.20
N ASN A 426 -11.31 -11.14 -11.76
CA ASN A 426 -10.16 -10.57 -11.05
C ASN A 426 -10.21 -9.05 -11.18
N ARG A 427 -10.91 -8.38 -10.32
CA ARG A 427 -11.26 -6.97 -10.42
C ARG A 427 -11.30 -6.28 -9.06
N PRO A 428 -11.23 -4.95 -9.00
CA PRO A 428 -11.56 -4.26 -7.77
C PRO A 428 -13.04 -4.45 -7.43
N LEU A 429 -13.38 -4.26 -6.17
CA LEU A 429 -14.77 -4.21 -5.74
C LEU A 429 -15.51 -3.09 -6.45
N THR A 430 -16.76 -3.32 -6.79
CA THR A 430 -17.67 -2.21 -7.09
C THR A 430 -17.96 -1.42 -5.81
N TYR A 431 -18.38 -0.15 -5.94
CA TYR A 431 -18.68 0.66 -4.76
C TYR A 431 -19.76 0.05 -3.86
N GLY A 432 -20.79 -0.56 -4.45
CA GLY A 432 -21.83 -1.24 -3.66
C GLY A 432 -21.35 -2.52 -2.95
N GLU A 433 -20.37 -3.23 -3.53
CA GLU A 433 -19.72 -4.38 -2.88
C GLU A 433 -18.81 -3.93 -1.74
N PHE A 434 -18.10 -2.81 -1.92
CA PHE A 434 -17.29 -2.16 -0.89
C PHE A 434 -18.17 -1.75 0.31
N GLN A 435 -19.26 -1.00 0.06
CA GLN A 435 -20.18 -0.58 1.13
C GLN A 435 -20.76 -1.75 1.93
N LYS A 436 -21.14 -2.85 1.27
CA LYS A 436 -21.69 -4.04 1.94
C LYS A 436 -20.72 -4.73 2.90
N ARG A 437 -19.41 -4.53 2.74
CA ARG A 437 -18.39 -5.12 3.61
C ARG A 437 -18.07 -4.27 4.84
N ILE A 438 -18.54 -3.02 4.85
CA ILE A 438 -18.25 -2.06 5.90
C ILE A 438 -19.37 -2.06 6.91
N ASN A 439 -19.01 -2.24 8.18
CA ASN A 439 -19.94 -2.17 9.28
C ASN A 439 -20.07 -0.74 9.82
N GLN A 440 -18.94 -0.09 10.11
CA GLN A 440 -18.89 1.28 10.60
C GLN A 440 -17.76 2.05 9.93
N ALA A 441 -18.04 3.30 9.54
CA ALA A 441 -17.05 4.17 8.87
C ALA A 441 -17.03 5.58 9.46
N ILE A 442 -15.83 6.17 9.47
CA ILE A 442 -15.62 7.60 9.71
C ILE A 442 -14.98 8.19 8.45
N TYR A 443 -15.64 9.17 7.87
CA TYR A 443 -15.13 9.96 6.74
C TYR A 443 -14.41 11.19 7.26
N VAL A 444 -13.15 11.36 6.92
CA VAL A 444 -12.32 12.45 7.41
C VAL A 444 -11.94 13.37 6.26
N SER A 445 -12.33 14.63 6.32
CA SER A 445 -12.04 15.61 5.28
C SER A 445 -12.06 17.04 5.80
N ALA A 446 -11.29 17.93 5.14
CA ALA A 446 -11.43 19.38 5.32
C ALA A 446 -12.55 19.98 4.44
N THR A 447 -12.94 19.24 3.42
CA THR A 447 -13.95 19.59 2.41
C THR A 447 -14.78 18.35 2.07
N PRO A 448 -15.64 17.85 3.00
CA PRO A 448 -16.49 16.69 2.74
C PRO A 448 -17.33 16.88 1.47
N GLY A 449 -17.56 15.81 0.72
CA GLY A 449 -18.44 15.82 -0.45
C GLY A 449 -19.91 15.66 -0.06
N GLU A 450 -20.79 15.71 -1.07
CA GLU A 450 -22.24 15.59 -0.88
C GLU A 450 -22.62 14.29 -0.16
N TYR A 451 -22.00 13.17 -0.53
CA TYR A 451 -22.27 11.87 0.06
C TYR A 451 -21.97 11.84 1.57
N GLU A 452 -20.82 12.35 1.97
CA GLU A 452 -20.41 12.37 3.39
C GLU A 452 -21.35 13.22 4.23
N LEU A 453 -21.87 14.33 3.68
CA LEU A 453 -22.82 15.20 4.35
C LEU A 453 -24.27 14.61 4.35
N GLU A 454 -24.63 13.84 3.31
CA GLU A 454 -25.91 13.14 3.25
C GLU A 454 -26.00 12.04 4.33
N VAL A 455 -24.95 11.22 4.48
CA VAL A 455 -24.95 10.12 5.46
C VAL A 455 -24.64 10.56 6.89
N SER A 456 -24.08 11.76 7.07
CA SER A 456 -23.76 12.37 8.37
C SER A 456 -24.19 13.85 8.36
N PRO A 457 -25.48 14.15 8.52
CA PRO A 457 -26.01 15.52 8.45
C PRO A 457 -25.45 16.46 9.52
N GLU A 458 -25.01 15.92 10.64
CA GLU A 458 -24.36 16.66 11.74
C GLU A 458 -22.90 16.17 11.89
N PRO A 459 -21.98 16.60 11.00
CA PRO A 459 -20.59 16.18 11.07
C PRO A 459 -19.93 16.68 12.37
N ALA A 460 -19.00 15.91 12.90
CA ALA A 460 -18.16 16.39 13.98
C ALA A 460 -17.19 17.44 13.42
N GLU A 461 -17.25 18.65 13.96
CA GLU A 461 -16.42 19.75 13.47
C GLU A 461 -15.11 19.89 14.27
N GLN A 462 -14.02 20.16 13.54
CA GLN A 462 -12.70 20.39 14.10
C GLN A 462 -12.00 21.52 13.34
N VAL A 463 -12.36 22.76 13.67
CA VAL A 463 -11.90 23.99 13.01
C VAL A 463 -10.70 24.59 13.75
N ILE A 464 -10.63 24.45 15.05
CA ILE A 464 -9.56 25.02 15.88
C ILE A 464 -8.25 24.27 15.72
N ARG A 465 -7.18 25.02 15.39
CA ARG A 465 -5.79 24.51 15.41
C ARG A 465 -5.20 24.70 16.80
N PRO A 466 -4.70 23.63 17.42
CA PRO A 466 -4.07 23.72 18.75
C PRO A 466 -2.88 24.69 18.82
N THR A 467 -2.19 24.92 17.71
CA THR A 467 -1.05 25.84 17.58
C THR A 467 -1.44 27.31 17.55
N GLY A 468 -2.74 27.62 17.47
CA GLY A 468 -3.26 28.97 17.30
C GLY A 468 -3.07 29.56 15.90
N LEU A 469 -2.52 28.81 14.93
CA LEU A 469 -2.28 29.28 13.59
C LEU A 469 -3.58 29.64 12.87
N LEU A 470 -3.62 30.85 12.30
CA LEU A 470 -4.75 31.31 11.50
C LEU A 470 -4.70 30.71 10.10
N ASP A 471 -5.85 30.65 9.44
CA ASP A 471 -5.88 30.47 7.99
C ASP A 471 -5.15 31.63 7.31
N PRO A 472 -4.50 31.39 6.15
CA PRO A 472 -3.68 32.43 5.50
C PRO A 472 -4.55 33.59 5.02
N GLU A 473 -3.93 34.77 4.93
CA GLU A 473 -4.54 35.92 4.30
C GLU A 473 -4.61 35.71 2.79
N ILE A 474 -5.77 35.98 2.19
CA ILE A 474 -5.99 35.83 0.76
C ILE A 474 -6.03 37.21 0.11
N GLU A 475 -5.24 37.41 -0.94
CA GLU A 475 -5.22 38.59 -1.78
C GLU A 475 -5.53 38.19 -3.22
N VAL A 476 -6.44 38.92 -3.88
CA VAL A 476 -6.74 38.76 -5.31
C VAL A 476 -6.05 39.87 -6.08
N ARG A 477 -5.26 39.54 -7.09
CA ARG A 477 -4.52 40.45 -7.95
C ARG A 477 -4.83 40.19 -9.42
N PRO A 478 -4.71 41.21 -10.32
CA PRO A 478 -4.91 41.00 -11.75
C PRO A 478 -4.02 39.91 -12.34
N SER A 479 -4.50 39.20 -13.36
CA SER A 479 -3.70 38.20 -14.10
C SER A 479 -2.63 38.84 -14.97
N ASP A 480 -2.83 40.11 -15.42
CA ASP A 480 -1.82 40.80 -16.15
C ASP A 480 -0.59 41.10 -15.27
N GLY A 481 0.60 40.73 -15.76
CA GLY A 481 1.83 40.86 -14.98
C GLY A 481 1.97 39.85 -13.82
N GLN A 482 1.15 38.78 -13.76
CA GLN A 482 1.15 37.81 -12.64
C GLN A 482 2.53 37.19 -12.41
N ILE A 483 3.34 36.95 -13.44
CA ILE A 483 4.68 36.36 -13.31
C ILE A 483 5.65 37.32 -12.64
N ASP A 484 5.75 38.58 -13.12
CA ASP A 484 6.66 39.55 -12.52
C ASP A 484 6.27 39.90 -11.08
N ASN A 485 4.97 40.00 -10.80
CA ASN A 485 4.46 40.22 -9.46
C ASN A 485 4.73 39.03 -8.53
N SER A 486 4.60 37.80 -9.02
CA SER A 486 4.95 36.62 -8.22
C SER A 486 6.46 36.55 -7.94
N MET A 487 7.32 36.99 -8.87
CA MET A 487 8.76 37.07 -8.66
C MET A 487 9.13 38.00 -7.49
N GLU A 488 8.54 39.21 -7.43
CA GLU A 488 8.78 40.10 -6.30
C GLU A 488 8.40 39.49 -4.94
N GLU A 489 7.29 38.77 -4.90
CA GLU A 489 6.86 38.10 -3.67
C GLU A 489 7.78 36.90 -3.32
N ILE A 490 8.26 36.14 -4.32
CA ILE A 490 9.23 35.04 -4.15
C ILE A 490 10.51 35.61 -3.54
N ASP A 491 11.07 36.67 -4.10
CA ASP A 491 12.31 37.29 -3.61
C ASP A 491 12.20 37.75 -2.15
N ARG A 492 11.04 38.30 -1.76
CA ARG A 492 10.74 38.66 -0.37
C ARG A 492 10.74 37.44 0.57
N ARG A 493 10.25 36.26 0.09
CA ARG A 493 10.20 35.02 0.87
C ARG A 493 11.58 34.37 0.95
N ILE A 494 12.32 34.33 -0.14
CA ILE A 494 13.70 33.84 -0.17
C ILE A 494 14.59 34.60 0.81
N ALA A 495 14.46 35.95 0.84
CA ALA A 495 15.21 36.77 1.78
C ALA A 495 14.94 36.43 3.25
N LYS A 496 13.79 35.83 3.58
CA LYS A 496 13.40 35.36 4.91
C LYS A 496 13.69 33.87 5.14
N GLY A 497 14.25 33.16 4.17
CA GLY A 497 14.46 31.72 4.23
C GLY A 497 13.17 30.86 4.14
N GLN A 498 12.09 31.46 3.65
CA GLN A 498 10.77 30.82 3.51
C GLN A 498 10.60 30.19 2.12
N ARG A 499 9.60 29.32 1.96
CA ARG A 499 9.33 28.60 0.71
C ARG A 499 8.03 29.06 0.06
N THR A 500 7.96 28.90 -1.27
CA THR A 500 6.81 29.30 -2.08
C THR A 500 6.29 28.11 -2.90
N LEU A 501 4.97 27.97 -2.97
CA LEU A 501 4.29 27.07 -3.90
C LEU A 501 3.60 27.89 -4.99
N ILE A 502 3.69 27.45 -6.24
CA ILE A 502 2.99 28.07 -7.37
C ILE A 502 2.15 27.01 -8.08
N THR A 503 0.86 27.29 -8.29
CA THR A 503 -0.02 26.39 -9.01
C THR A 503 -0.36 26.91 -10.39
N THR A 504 -0.18 26.04 -11.41
CA THR A 504 -0.49 26.32 -12.82
C THR A 504 -1.64 25.42 -13.31
N LEU A 505 -2.14 25.65 -14.52
CA LEU A 505 -3.22 24.86 -15.11
C LEU A 505 -2.74 23.68 -15.96
N THR A 506 -1.53 23.76 -16.53
CA THR A 506 -1.01 22.73 -17.44
C THR A 506 0.44 22.35 -17.11
N LYS A 507 0.85 21.14 -17.54
CA LYS A 507 2.23 20.66 -17.40
C LYS A 507 3.22 21.61 -18.05
N ARG A 508 2.93 22.02 -19.29
CA ARG A 508 3.77 22.91 -20.06
C ARG A 508 3.97 24.26 -19.34
N MET A 509 2.90 24.86 -18.80
CA MET A 509 3.04 26.09 -18.00
C MET A 509 3.93 25.89 -16.77
N ALA A 510 3.86 24.71 -16.10
CA ALA A 510 4.70 24.43 -14.95
C ALA A 510 6.17 24.31 -15.34
N GLU A 511 6.47 23.64 -16.46
CA GLU A 511 7.82 23.48 -17.00
C GLU A 511 8.37 24.83 -17.47
N ASP A 512 7.65 25.56 -18.35
CA ASP A 512 8.05 26.86 -18.88
C ASP A 512 8.30 27.88 -17.74
N LEU A 513 7.44 27.91 -16.72
CA LEU A 513 7.62 28.79 -15.57
C LEU A 513 8.84 28.37 -14.72
N THR A 514 9.05 27.08 -14.53
CA THR A 514 10.22 26.59 -13.79
C THR A 514 11.53 27.00 -14.46
N ASP A 515 11.60 26.85 -15.78
CA ASP A 515 12.78 27.23 -16.55
C ASP A 515 12.99 28.75 -16.50
N HIS A 516 11.94 29.56 -16.64
CA HIS A 516 12.00 31.01 -16.49
C HIS A 516 12.53 31.45 -15.10
N LEU A 517 12.05 30.79 -14.02
CA LEU A 517 12.52 31.07 -12.66
C LEU A 517 13.99 30.69 -12.47
N LYS A 518 14.43 29.54 -13.03
CA LYS A 518 15.83 29.11 -13.01
C LYS A 518 16.75 30.08 -13.76
N GLU A 519 16.34 30.59 -14.94
CA GLU A 519 17.10 31.58 -15.70
C GLU A 519 17.31 32.88 -14.89
N ARG A 520 16.38 33.18 -13.99
CA ARG A 520 16.48 34.32 -13.05
C ARG A 520 17.24 34.00 -11.76
N GLY A 521 17.80 32.79 -11.65
CA GLY A 521 18.63 32.36 -10.52
C GLY A 521 17.85 31.85 -9.31
N VAL A 522 16.53 31.63 -9.42
CA VAL A 522 15.71 31.08 -8.34
C VAL A 522 15.85 29.55 -8.31
N LYS A 523 16.14 28.98 -7.15
CA LYS A 523 16.22 27.51 -6.96
C LYS A 523 14.81 26.91 -7.01
N THR A 524 14.43 26.41 -8.18
CA THR A 524 13.07 25.97 -8.47
C THR A 524 13.03 24.51 -8.93
N ALA A 525 12.06 23.77 -8.44
CA ALA A 525 11.66 22.46 -8.97
C ALA A 525 10.20 22.49 -9.44
N TYR A 526 9.81 21.54 -10.27
CA TYR A 526 8.41 21.33 -10.64
C TYR A 526 7.95 19.91 -10.31
N ILE A 527 6.65 19.74 -10.09
CA ILE A 527 6.01 18.46 -9.88
C ILE A 527 4.78 18.31 -10.78
N HIS A 528 4.70 17.19 -11.51
CA HIS A 528 3.51 16.77 -12.25
C HIS A 528 3.31 15.23 -12.18
N SER A 529 2.27 14.73 -12.86
CA SER A 529 1.84 13.31 -12.78
C SER A 529 2.87 12.30 -13.24
N ASP A 530 3.82 12.69 -14.09
CA ASP A 530 4.77 11.79 -14.75
C ASP A 530 6.07 11.60 -13.92
N ILE A 531 6.24 12.38 -12.85
CA ILE A 531 7.36 12.20 -11.91
C ILE A 531 7.07 11.00 -11.01
N ASP A 532 8.06 10.13 -10.87
CA ASP A 532 7.96 8.94 -10.02
C ASP A 532 7.67 9.28 -8.56
N THR A 533 7.00 8.39 -7.86
CA THR A 533 6.56 8.61 -6.47
C THR A 533 7.73 8.82 -5.50
N LEU A 534 8.86 8.11 -5.71
CA LEU A 534 10.06 8.27 -4.88
C LEU A 534 10.75 9.59 -5.16
N GLU A 535 10.95 9.94 -6.44
CA GLU A 535 11.54 11.22 -6.86
C GLU A 535 10.73 12.41 -6.35
N ARG A 536 9.39 12.29 -6.38
CA ARG A 536 8.51 13.30 -5.81
C ARG A 536 8.73 13.50 -4.31
N GLY A 537 8.93 12.39 -3.58
CA GLY A 537 9.30 12.43 -2.16
C GLY A 537 10.61 13.17 -1.90
N ASP A 538 11.60 12.98 -2.77
CA ASP A 538 12.90 13.67 -2.69
C ASP A 538 12.78 15.17 -2.98
N ILE A 539 12.06 15.56 -4.03
CA ILE A 539 11.81 16.97 -4.35
C ILE A 539 11.14 17.70 -3.18
N LEU A 540 10.20 17.08 -2.51
CA LEU A 540 9.52 17.66 -1.35
C LEU A 540 10.45 17.78 -0.13
N ARG A 541 11.28 16.78 0.12
CA ARG A 541 12.31 16.85 1.15
C ARG A 541 13.29 17.97 0.85
N ASP A 542 13.79 18.06 -0.37
CA ASP A 542 14.75 19.06 -0.83
C ASP A 542 14.17 20.49 -0.73
N LEU A 543 12.86 20.67 -0.98
CA LEU A 543 12.18 21.92 -0.71
C LEU A 543 12.21 22.29 0.79
N ARG A 544 11.93 21.32 1.67
CA ARG A 544 11.97 21.53 3.12
C ARG A 544 13.39 21.82 3.63
N GLU A 545 14.38 21.14 3.10
CA GLU A 545 15.80 21.32 3.45
C GLU A 545 16.42 22.59 2.84
N GLY A 546 15.71 23.23 1.89
CA GLY A 546 16.15 24.49 1.27
C GLY A 546 17.08 24.33 0.07
N VAL A 547 17.13 23.13 -0.49
CA VAL A 547 17.74 22.91 -1.81
C VAL A 547 16.97 23.68 -2.88
N TYR A 548 15.63 23.69 -2.75
CA TYR A 548 14.73 24.51 -3.56
C TYR A 548 14.05 25.58 -2.71
N ASP A 549 13.79 26.74 -3.29
CA ASP A 549 13.05 27.85 -2.68
C ASP A 549 11.61 27.89 -3.19
N VAL A 550 11.39 27.43 -4.41
CA VAL A 550 10.10 27.46 -5.09
C VAL A 550 9.76 26.08 -5.65
N LEU A 551 8.51 25.69 -5.49
CA LEU A 551 7.95 24.49 -6.11
C LEU A 551 6.78 24.88 -7.00
N VAL A 552 6.86 24.53 -8.29
CA VAL A 552 5.81 24.77 -9.28
C VAL A 552 5.07 23.47 -9.59
N GLY A 553 3.76 23.51 -9.75
CA GLY A 553 3.02 22.33 -10.19
C GLY A 553 1.56 22.58 -10.50
N ILE A 554 0.93 21.59 -11.16
CA ILE A 554 -0.47 21.67 -11.58
C ILE A 554 -1.40 21.36 -10.41
N ASN A 555 -1.11 20.30 -9.72
CA ASN A 555 -1.94 19.69 -8.70
C ASN A 555 -1.11 19.28 -7.48
N LEU A 556 -0.22 20.18 -7.08
CA LEU A 556 0.73 20.00 -5.96
C LEU A 556 0.08 19.50 -4.68
N LEU A 557 -1.25 19.53 -4.61
CA LEU A 557 -1.97 19.72 -3.38
C LEU A 557 -2.89 18.56 -3.03
N ARG A 558 -3.06 17.59 -3.94
CA ARG A 558 -3.85 16.38 -3.69
C ARG A 558 -3.17 15.40 -2.73
N GLU A 559 -1.92 15.61 -2.36
CA GLU A 559 -1.06 14.57 -1.78
C GLU A 559 -0.65 14.84 -0.34
N GLY A 560 -1.52 15.27 0.54
CA GLY A 560 -1.27 15.25 2.00
C GLY A 560 0.05 15.88 2.48
N LEU A 561 0.61 16.85 1.73
CA LEU A 561 1.92 17.42 1.97
C LEU A 561 1.93 18.27 3.24
N ASP A 562 2.82 17.91 4.17
CA ASP A 562 3.10 18.67 5.37
C ASP A 562 4.35 19.53 5.16
N LEU A 563 4.16 20.80 4.73
CA LEU A 563 5.21 21.74 4.38
C LEU A 563 5.14 22.99 5.29
N PRO A 564 5.60 22.91 6.54
CA PRO A 564 5.51 24.03 7.46
C PRO A 564 6.38 25.22 7.07
N GLU A 565 7.35 25.04 6.19
CA GLU A 565 8.25 26.09 5.68
C GLU A 565 7.62 26.98 4.61
N VAL A 566 6.45 26.55 4.06
CA VAL A 566 5.75 27.30 3.02
C VAL A 566 4.95 28.46 3.61
N SER A 567 5.33 29.67 3.26
CA SER A 567 4.67 30.91 3.69
C SER A 567 3.88 31.59 2.57
N LEU A 568 4.11 31.24 1.30
CA LEU A 568 3.40 31.81 0.15
C LEU A 568 2.84 30.71 -0.75
N VAL A 569 1.58 30.86 -1.13
CA VAL A 569 0.97 30.09 -2.21
C VAL A 569 0.47 31.05 -3.26
N ALA A 570 0.97 30.92 -4.49
CA ALA A 570 0.53 31.71 -5.65
C ALA A 570 -0.33 30.82 -6.57
N ILE A 571 -1.56 31.23 -6.84
CA ILE A 571 -2.50 30.53 -7.70
C ILE A 571 -2.63 31.35 -8.98
N LEU A 572 -1.97 30.90 -10.06
CA LEU A 572 -2.04 31.57 -11.36
C LEU A 572 -3.36 31.22 -12.05
N ASP A 573 -3.90 32.20 -12.81
CA ASP A 573 -5.16 32.03 -13.55
C ASP A 573 -6.27 31.42 -12.69
N ALA A 574 -6.52 31.99 -11.52
CA ALA A 574 -7.48 31.47 -10.55
C ALA A 574 -8.93 31.58 -11.01
N ASP A 575 -9.22 32.48 -11.96
CA ASP A 575 -10.53 32.69 -12.59
C ASP A 575 -10.85 31.71 -13.73
N LYS A 576 -9.91 30.86 -14.13
CA LYS A 576 -10.16 29.83 -15.15
C LYS A 576 -10.88 28.64 -14.51
N GLU A 577 -12.22 28.71 -14.50
CA GLU A 577 -13.05 27.66 -13.90
C GLU A 577 -12.76 26.28 -14.44
N GLY A 578 -12.83 25.28 -13.56
CA GLY A 578 -12.58 23.89 -13.87
C GLY A 578 -12.25 23.09 -12.62
N PHE A 579 -11.99 21.82 -12.79
CA PHE A 579 -11.71 20.89 -11.70
C PHE A 579 -10.55 21.34 -10.76
N LEU A 580 -9.52 21.99 -11.32
CA LEU A 580 -8.35 22.49 -10.57
C LEU A 580 -8.60 23.81 -9.85
N ARG A 581 -9.72 24.47 -10.11
CA ARG A 581 -10.14 25.75 -9.54
C ARG A 581 -11.53 25.66 -8.92
N SER A 582 -11.99 24.45 -8.59
CA SER A 582 -13.20 24.24 -7.80
C SER A 582 -13.02 24.76 -6.37
N GLU A 583 -14.10 25.05 -5.68
CA GLU A 583 -14.10 25.49 -4.28
C GLU A 583 -13.21 24.60 -3.40
N SER A 584 -13.42 23.27 -3.44
CA SER A 584 -12.63 22.33 -2.65
C SER A 584 -11.13 22.33 -3.01
N ALA A 585 -10.79 22.44 -4.31
CA ALA A 585 -9.41 22.52 -4.77
C ALA A 585 -8.73 23.82 -4.29
N LEU A 586 -9.44 24.95 -4.31
CA LEU A 586 -8.95 26.22 -3.80
C LEU A 586 -8.75 26.18 -2.29
N ILE A 587 -9.73 25.72 -1.49
CA ILE A 587 -9.61 25.61 -0.05
C ILE A 587 -8.40 24.75 0.35
N GLN A 588 -8.18 23.64 -0.34
CA GLN A 588 -7.04 22.77 -0.07
C GLN A 588 -5.71 23.43 -0.42
N THR A 589 -5.67 24.16 -1.52
CA THR A 589 -4.51 24.93 -1.96
C THR A 589 -4.17 26.01 -0.94
N ILE A 590 -5.15 26.78 -0.53
CA ILE A 590 -5.05 27.81 0.52
C ILE A 590 -4.49 27.19 1.81
N GLY A 591 -5.01 26.04 2.22
CA GLY A 591 -4.62 25.34 3.43
C GLY A 591 -3.14 24.93 3.49
N ARG A 592 -2.39 24.96 2.37
CA ARG A 592 -0.95 24.67 2.38
C ARG A 592 -0.12 25.77 3.04
N ALA A 593 -0.57 27.03 3.00
CA ALA A 593 0.07 28.12 3.71
C ALA A 593 -0.42 28.27 5.17
N ALA A 594 -1.37 27.48 5.62
CA ALA A 594 -1.97 27.58 6.96
C ALA A 594 -1.09 27.02 8.12
N ARG A 595 0.13 26.58 7.82
CA ARG A 595 1.10 26.06 8.80
C ARG A 595 2.21 27.03 9.16
N HIS A 596 2.20 28.19 8.53
CA HIS A 596 3.18 29.25 8.74
C HIS A 596 2.49 30.50 9.29
N VAL A 597 3.10 31.17 10.32
CA VAL A 597 2.53 32.38 10.93
C VAL A 597 2.33 33.50 9.90
N GLU A 598 3.27 33.66 8.96
CA GLU A 598 3.19 34.64 7.86
C GLU A 598 2.54 34.04 6.61
N GLY A 599 1.66 33.04 6.77
CA GLY A 599 0.98 32.38 5.66
C GLY A 599 0.15 33.34 4.81
N LYS A 600 0.41 33.40 3.51
CA LYS A 600 -0.30 34.25 2.54
C LYS A 600 -0.63 33.47 1.28
N VAL A 601 -1.78 33.77 0.69
CA VAL A 601 -2.20 33.26 -0.61
C VAL A 601 -2.47 34.43 -1.55
N ILE A 602 -1.94 34.35 -2.77
CA ILE A 602 -2.23 35.31 -3.83
C ILE A 602 -2.94 34.56 -4.94
N MET A 603 -4.14 34.98 -5.27
CA MET A 603 -4.91 34.52 -6.41
C MET A 603 -4.82 35.52 -7.54
N TYR A 604 -4.24 35.13 -8.67
CA TYR A 604 -4.20 35.98 -9.86
C TYR A 604 -5.45 35.69 -10.69
N ALA A 605 -6.30 36.70 -10.80
CA ALA A 605 -7.60 36.63 -11.47
C ALA A 605 -8.06 38.00 -11.92
N ASP A 606 -8.72 38.09 -13.09
CA ASP A 606 -9.32 39.31 -13.61
C ASP A 606 -10.73 39.56 -13.07
N TYR A 607 -11.39 38.48 -12.58
CA TYR A 607 -12.68 38.57 -11.91
C TYR A 607 -12.78 37.44 -10.85
N ILE A 608 -13.64 37.63 -9.87
CA ILE A 608 -13.91 36.63 -8.81
C ILE A 608 -15.00 35.69 -9.30
N THR A 609 -14.66 34.40 -9.38
CA THR A 609 -15.63 33.34 -9.71
C THR A 609 -16.42 32.89 -8.47
N GLU A 610 -17.54 32.18 -8.66
CA GLU A 610 -18.31 31.63 -7.56
C GLU A 610 -17.49 30.69 -6.66
N SER A 611 -16.64 29.85 -7.25
CA SER A 611 -15.73 28.96 -6.53
C SER A 611 -14.70 29.74 -5.70
N MET A 612 -14.18 30.85 -6.23
CA MET A 612 -13.26 31.74 -5.49
C MET A 612 -13.98 32.42 -4.33
N GLU A 613 -15.18 32.97 -4.57
CA GLU A 613 -15.98 33.66 -3.54
C GLU A 613 -16.25 32.74 -2.34
N LYS A 614 -16.70 31.51 -2.61
CA LYS A 614 -16.95 30.50 -1.58
C LYS A 614 -15.68 30.14 -0.80
N ALA A 615 -14.58 29.89 -1.52
CA ALA A 615 -13.31 29.52 -0.89
C ALA A 615 -12.74 30.66 -0.02
N ILE A 616 -12.83 31.92 -0.46
CA ILE A 616 -12.41 33.11 0.28
C ILE A 616 -13.29 33.32 1.51
N SER A 617 -14.61 33.21 1.35
CA SER A 617 -15.58 33.38 2.45
C SER A 617 -15.35 32.34 3.54
N GLU A 618 -15.23 31.08 3.17
CA GLU A 618 -15.00 29.97 4.11
C GLU A 618 -13.65 30.14 4.84
N THR A 619 -12.58 30.49 4.13
CA THR A 619 -11.27 30.72 4.73
C THR A 619 -11.29 31.89 5.72
N ASN A 620 -11.96 32.96 5.40
CA ASN A 620 -12.11 34.12 6.29
C ASN A 620 -12.97 33.77 7.53
N HIS A 621 -14.05 33.02 7.35
CA HIS A 621 -14.85 32.53 8.44
C HIS A 621 -14.04 31.69 9.45
N ARG A 622 -13.28 30.72 8.96
CA ARG A 622 -12.37 29.88 9.79
C ARG A 622 -11.31 30.75 10.49
N ARG A 623 -10.79 31.76 9.80
CA ARG A 623 -9.80 32.69 10.35
C ARG A 623 -10.35 33.48 11.54
N GLU A 624 -11.58 33.96 11.45
CA GLU A 624 -12.22 34.70 12.55
C GLU A 624 -12.53 33.79 13.76
N ILE A 625 -13.05 32.59 13.54
CA ILE A 625 -13.26 31.60 14.61
C ILE A 625 -11.95 31.35 15.38
N GLN A 626 -10.85 31.13 14.63
CA GLN A 626 -9.54 30.88 15.27
C GLN A 626 -9.02 32.11 16.01
N LYS A 627 -9.22 33.32 15.51
CA LYS A 627 -8.83 34.56 16.20
C LYS A 627 -9.58 34.76 17.52
N GLU A 628 -10.89 34.53 17.50
CA GLU A 628 -11.73 34.63 18.71
C GLU A 628 -11.30 33.60 19.75
N TYR A 629 -11.04 32.36 19.30
CA TYR A 629 -10.54 31.31 20.19
C TYR A 629 -9.18 31.67 20.78
N ASN A 630 -8.23 32.17 19.98
CA ASN A 630 -6.92 32.59 20.46
C ASN A 630 -7.02 33.71 21.50
N ALA A 631 -7.86 34.74 21.20
CA ALA A 631 -8.07 35.86 22.11
C ALA A 631 -8.67 35.43 23.46
N LYS A 632 -9.66 34.53 23.42
CA LYS A 632 -10.33 33.99 24.62
C LYS A 632 -9.38 33.15 25.49
N ASN A 633 -8.46 32.42 24.86
CA ASN A 633 -7.56 31.48 25.56
C ASN A 633 -6.14 32.04 25.76
N GLY A 634 -5.84 33.26 25.32
CA GLY A 634 -4.52 33.89 25.43
C GLY A 634 -3.42 33.16 24.61
N ILE A 635 -3.80 32.57 23.47
CA ILE A 635 -2.88 31.79 22.64
C ILE A 635 -2.20 32.71 21.63
N THR A 636 -0.87 32.65 21.56
CA THR A 636 -0.07 33.31 20.52
C THR A 636 0.24 32.30 19.43
N PRO A 637 -0.12 32.57 18.15
CA PRO A 637 0.17 31.67 17.04
C PRO A 637 1.67 31.36 16.90
N GLN A 638 2.01 30.10 16.71
CA GLN A 638 3.40 29.65 16.51
C GLN A 638 3.49 28.74 15.28
N SER A 639 4.48 29.01 14.42
CA SER A 639 4.77 28.14 13.28
C SER A 639 5.15 26.73 13.76
N ILE A 640 4.70 25.73 13.03
CA ILE A 640 5.03 24.33 13.31
C ILE A 640 6.48 24.08 12.87
N THR A 641 7.31 23.57 13.77
CA THR A 641 8.60 23.01 13.42
C THR A 641 8.50 21.49 13.50
N LYS A 642 8.70 20.81 12.39
CA LYS A 642 8.67 19.35 12.31
C LYS A 642 9.97 18.86 11.68
N GLU A 643 10.60 17.87 12.30
CA GLU A 643 11.78 17.24 11.68
C GLU A 643 11.44 16.71 10.29
N VAL A 644 12.41 16.80 9.37
CA VAL A 644 12.25 16.29 8.02
C VAL A 644 12.29 14.76 8.09
N GLY A 645 11.14 14.13 8.10
CA GLY A 645 11.02 12.66 8.14
C GLY A 645 11.51 12.02 6.85
N LYS A 646 12.00 10.78 6.94
CA LYS A 646 12.48 10.00 5.78
C LYS A 646 11.38 9.60 4.79
N GLY A 647 10.10 9.89 5.08
CA GLY A 647 8.95 9.59 4.21
C GLY A 647 8.89 8.13 3.77
N LEU A 648 8.57 7.89 2.49
CA LEU A 648 8.54 6.54 1.89
C LEU A 648 9.89 5.81 2.01
N ARG A 649 11.02 6.51 2.01
CA ARG A 649 12.36 5.91 2.20
C ARG A 649 12.59 5.34 3.60
N ALA A 650 11.79 5.69 4.59
CA ALA A 650 11.83 5.02 5.89
C ALA A 650 11.16 3.64 5.85
N ILE A 651 10.23 3.47 4.91
CA ILE A 651 9.48 2.22 4.70
C ILE A 651 10.17 1.35 3.66
N ILE A 652 10.70 1.97 2.61
CA ILE A 652 11.42 1.32 1.51
C ILE A 652 12.88 1.73 1.66
N PRO A 653 13.72 0.94 2.33
CA PRO A 653 15.15 1.19 2.33
C PRO A 653 15.63 1.23 0.88
N GLU A 654 16.48 2.19 0.53
CA GLU A 654 17.18 2.13 -0.74
C GLU A 654 17.73 0.71 -0.86
N LYS A 655 17.43 0.01 -1.97
CA LYS A 655 18.31 -1.08 -2.41
C LYS A 655 19.69 -0.44 -2.40
N GLU A 656 20.54 -0.86 -1.49
CA GLU A 656 21.92 -0.36 -1.45
C GLU A 656 22.37 -0.36 -2.89
N LYS A 657 22.60 0.83 -3.45
CA LYS A 657 23.40 0.93 -4.69
C LYS A 657 24.59 0.12 -4.32
N VAL A 658 24.76 -1.03 -4.99
CA VAL A 658 25.89 -1.95 -4.78
C VAL A 658 27.08 -1.04 -4.55
N ASP A 659 27.48 -0.91 -3.29
CA ASP A 659 28.54 0.04 -2.93
C ASP A 659 29.66 -0.32 -3.84
N LYS A 660 30.07 0.64 -4.69
CA LYS A 660 31.13 0.37 -5.66
C LYS A 660 32.25 -0.23 -4.84
N LEU A 661 32.43 -1.54 -4.98
CA LEU A 661 33.37 -2.33 -4.22
C LEU A 661 34.67 -1.52 -4.08
N ASP A 662 35.10 -1.25 -2.87
CA ASP A 662 36.35 -0.53 -2.66
C ASP A 662 37.52 -1.47 -3.05
N ILE A 663 37.75 -1.57 -4.36
CA ILE A 663 38.70 -2.47 -5.01
C ILE A 663 40.08 -2.36 -4.35
N LYS A 664 40.39 -1.22 -3.72
CA LYS A 664 41.67 -1.00 -3.03
C LYS A 664 41.81 -1.80 -1.74
N ARG A 665 40.72 -2.27 -1.16
CA ARG A 665 40.72 -3.08 0.07
C ARG A 665 40.73 -4.59 -0.19
N ILE A 666 40.52 -5.01 -1.45
CA ILE A 666 40.50 -6.44 -1.82
C ILE A 666 41.92 -6.89 -2.15
N PRO A 667 42.41 -7.98 -1.56
CA PRO A 667 43.71 -8.57 -1.92
C PRO A 667 43.81 -8.90 -3.42
N LYS A 668 44.93 -8.60 -4.05
CA LYS A 668 45.08 -8.75 -5.51
C LYS A 668 44.94 -10.18 -6.01
N ASP A 669 45.23 -11.15 -5.17
CA ASP A 669 45.05 -12.59 -5.43
C ASP A 669 43.58 -13.06 -5.42
N GLU A 670 42.68 -12.32 -4.78
CA GLU A 670 41.24 -12.61 -4.76
C GLU A 670 40.48 -11.97 -5.94
N LEU A 671 41.06 -10.94 -6.60
CA LEU A 671 40.39 -10.24 -7.71
C LEU A 671 40.02 -11.14 -8.89
N PRO A 672 40.82 -12.16 -9.33
CA PRO A 672 40.43 -13.08 -10.39
C PRO A 672 39.21 -13.94 -10.02
N GLY A 673 39.09 -14.36 -8.75
CA GLY A 673 37.97 -15.10 -8.23
C GLY A 673 36.68 -14.26 -8.23
N LEU A 674 36.80 -13.00 -7.79
CA LEU A 674 35.72 -12.04 -7.79
C LEU A 674 35.20 -11.72 -9.21
N ILE A 675 36.12 -11.51 -10.18
CA ILE A 675 35.74 -11.32 -11.60
C ILE A 675 34.95 -12.51 -12.13
N LYS A 676 35.37 -13.73 -11.76
CA LYS A 676 34.68 -14.94 -12.20
C LYS A 676 33.26 -15.03 -11.59
N SER A 677 33.10 -14.71 -10.31
CA SER A 677 31.78 -14.66 -9.63
C SER A 677 30.86 -13.63 -10.28
N LEU A 678 31.31 -12.38 -10.38
CA LEU A 678 30.56 -11.30 -11.01
C LEU A 678 30.23 -11.58 -12.48
N THR A 679 31.08 -12.30 -13.21
CA THR A 679 30.80 -12.71 -14.59
C THR A 679 29.67 -13.76 -14.63
N GLY A 680 29.65 -14.69 -13.67
CA GLY A 680 28.56 -15.65 -13.53
C GLY A 680 27.22 -14.95 -13.21
N GLU A 681 27.24 -13.99 -12.28
CA GLU A 681 26.05 -13.20 -11.92
C GLU A 681 25.58 -12.34 -13.10
N MET A 682 26.49 -11.72 -13.85
CA MET A 682 26.17 -10.96 -15.05
C MET A 682 25.49 -11.83 -16.13
N GLN A 683 26.00 -13.04 -16.35
CA GLN A 683 25.41 -13.98 -17.31
C GLN A 683 24.04 -14.45 -16.85
N LEU A 684 23.86 -14.70 -15.56
CA LEU A 684 22.58 -15.07 -14.98
C LEU A 684 21.55 -13.92 -15.11
N ALA A 685 21.97 -12.69 -14.76
CA ALA A 685 21.13 -11.50 -14.92
C ALA A 685 20.73 -11.28 -16.39
N ALA A 686 21.67 -11.49 -17.34
CA ALA A 686 21.38 -11.41 -18.78
C ALA A 686 20.40 -12.50 -19.24
N ALA A 687 20.56 -13.73 -18.74
CA ALA A 687 19.64 -14.84 -19.05
C ALA A 687 18.23 -14.59 -18.48
N ASN A 688 18.13 -13.91 -17.35
CA ASN A 688 16.88 -13.50 -16.72
C ASN A 688 16.29 -12.21 -17.30
N LEU A 689 16.89 -11.65 -18.36
CA LEU A 689 16.49 -10.38 -19.01
C LEU A 689 16.60 -9.15 -18.10
N GLU A 690 17.39 -9.22 -17.02
CA GLU A 690 17.70 -8.11 -16.10
C GLU A 690 18.83 -7.25 -16.70
N PHE A 691 18.60 -6.59 -17.81
CA PHE A 691 19.64 -5.93 -18.60
C PHE A 691 20.36 -4.81 -17.87
N GLU A 692 19.69 -4.04 -17.01
CA GLU A 692 20.30 -2.99 -16.20
C GLU A 692 21.28 -3.55 -15.17
N LYS A 693 20.88 -4.64 -14.48
CA LYS A 693 21.74 -5.35 -13.54
C LYS A 693 22.94 -5.98 -14.26
N ALA A 694 22.71 -6.62 -15.41
CA ALA A 694 23.77 -7.17 -16.23
C ALA A 694 24.75 -6.08 -16.71
N ALA A 695 24.26 -4.90 -17.09
CA ALA A 695 25.08 -3.76 -17.47
C ALA A 695 25.91 -3.21 -16.29
N ALA A 696 25.29 -3.05 -15.12
CA ALA A 696 26.00 -2.60 -13.90
C ALA A 696 27.10 -3.58 -13.49
N LEU A 697 26.84 -4.88 -13.52
CA LEU A 697 27.83 -5.93 -13.23
C LEU A 697 28.95 -5.93 -14.27
N ARG A 698 28.66 -5.75 -15.57
CA ARG A 698 29.65 -5.61 -16.63
C ARG A 698 30.60 -4.44 -16.38
N ASP A 699 30.04 -3.29 -16.03
CA ASP A 699 30.80 -2.07 -15.80
C ASP A 699 31.68 -2.20 -14.56
N GLU A 700 31.22 -2.93 -13.53
CA GLU A 700 32.00 -3.23 -12.34
C GLU A 700 33.14 -4.22 -12.65
N ILE A 701 32.88 -5.27 -13.43
CA ILE A 701 33.92 -6.20 -13.92
C ILE A 701 35.01 -5.45 -14.70
N GLN A 702 34.62 -4.54 -15.56
CA GLN A 702 35.53 -3.74 -16.35
C GLN A 702 36.41 -2.84 -15.46
N ARG A 703 35.82 -2.22 -14.44
CA ARG A 703 36.52 -1.39 -13.45
C ARG A 703 37.55 -2.19 -12.67
N ILE A 704 37.23 -3.42 -12.26
CA ILE A 704 38.14 -4.32 -11.57
C ILE A 704 39.28 -4.73 -12.49
N ARG A 705 39.00 -5.02 -13.77
CA ARG A 705 40.05 -5.36 -14.77
C ARG A 705 41.01 -4.19 -15.01
N GLU A 706 40.49 -2.98 -15.19
CA GLU A 706 41.31 -1.77 -15.39
C GLU A 706 42.22 -1.50 -14.17
N PHE A 707 41.72 -1.76 -12.96
CA PHE A 707 42.51 -1.67 -11.74
C PHE A 707 43.62 -2.74 -11.68
N THR A 708 43.30 -3.97 -12.09
CA THR A 708 44.23 -5.10 -12.09
C THR A 708 45.36 -4.91 -13.15
N GLU A 709 45.01 -4.35 -14.32
CA GLU A 709 45.92 -4.07 -15.41
C GLU A 709 46.76 -2.78 -15.24
N GLY A 710 46.58 -2.06 -14.16
CA GLY A 710 47.30 -0.81 -13.89
C GLY A 710 46.91 0.37 -14.79
N LYS A 711 45.80 0.29 -15.52
CA LYS A 711 45.30 1.33 -16.44
C LYS A 711 44.33 2.33 -15.76
N ALA A 712 44.15 2.27 -14.43
CA ALA A 712 43.33 3.25 -13.74
C ALA A 712 43.92 4.66 -13.93
N LYS A 713 43.25 5.52 -14.66
CA LYS A 713 43.63 6.93 -14.84
C LYS A 713 43.82 7.57 -13.47
N LYS A 714 44.99 8.26 -13.33
CA LYS A 714 45.29 9.12 -12.19
C LYS A 714 44.25 10.20 -11.99
#